data_a14a2984ba13e6409ac6f9adb793a447
#
_entry.id   a14a2984ba13e6409ac6f9adb793a447
#
_cell.length_a   1.000
_cell.length_b   1.000
_cell.length_c   1.000
_cell.angle_alpha   90.00
_cell.angle_beta   90.00
_cell.angle_gamma   90.00
#
_symmetry.space_group_name_H-M   'P 1'
#
loop_
_entity.id
_entity.type
_entity.pdbx_description
1 polymer ?
#
loop_
_entity_poly.entity_id
_entity_poly.type
_entity_poly.pdbx_seq_one_letter_code
_entity_poly.pdbx_strand_id
1 'polypeptide(L)'
;MNKGNQKTTMLSDILPLPTPRFHGQIGSTYVDSKADIITLPTAPPGAPNILLILLDDVGFGQTSTFGGPANTPTLQRLADEGLRYNRFHTTALCSPTRAALLSGRNHHSVHTGVITEMATGFPGYDGEWPREAACVAEMLRGNQYSTAAFGKWHNTPDHELSAAGTFDRWPIGKGFDYWYGFQGGESSQWHTPLFENTAPIEPPHDSPAWHFSEAIAEKAISWIAQQQAAAPDMPFFIYFAPGACHSPHHVPKEWADKYKGKFDHGWDRQRELTLEKQKKLGLVPEKTKLTPRPDSIPSWESRSADEKRLYARMQEVFAGYLEHVDAQVGKLVDAIDGMGLRDDTLIIYAVGDNGPSAEGSLTGTLNNMKTQLGLLDDVSSMLKHIGEIGGPQFENHYPVGWCWAGSSPFQWMKQVASHFGGTRNGLVMSWPKGIRDRGGVRSQFHHCIDIVPTILEVAGVPEPREVNGVAQKPIEGISMVYTFADKSAPSRRVTQYFEMLGNRALYHDGWVAGCLHGRLPWLTAGGASFDNDSWELYHIDEDFSQANDLAAKEPEKLRDLQDRFMAEAAKYNVLPLDDRFAQRADPTLRPSHVRGKTHFVYPSGTIRVGERSSPNTKNVHHTLAAEVEVPEGGAEGVLVCCGGLSGGFSLFMKSGKLHWEHNYYNEVHYRVSSTEAIPPGRHVLSAEVNVDKQGEFGTGGNVTLRLGKKTIGEGRFEKQVAGFFTANESFDVGCDTCSPVSELYESPFVFTGTILRVVVDITEATFKDLAAQHEAHARLAMATQ
;
A
#
# COMPACT_ATOMS: atom_id res chain seq x y z
N MET A 1 15.95 -22.29 51.03
CA MET A 1 15.09 -23.02 50.06
C MET A 1 14.27 -21.96 49.31
N ASN A 2 14.75 -21.61 48.13
CA ASN A 2 14.07 -20.68 47.26
C ASN A 2 12.84 -21.40 46.64
N LYS A 3 11.64 -21.06 47.12
CA LYS A 3 10.43 -21.37 46.35
C LYS A 3 10.45 -20.45 45.13
N GLY A 4 10.81 -21.01 43.98
CA GLY A 4 10.74 -20.29 42.73
C GLY A 4 9.35 -19.69 42.53
N ASN A 5 9.31 -18.40 42.28
CA ASN A 5 8.11 -17.70 41.81
C ASN A 5 7.64 -18.42 40.52
N GLN A 6 6.58 -19.20 40.61
CA GLN A 6 5.92 -19.68 39.40
C GLN A 6 5.36 -18.46 38.68
N LYS A 7 5.96 -18.10 37.57
CA LYS A 7 5.41 -17.10 36.63
C LYS A 7 4.01 -17.62 36.23
N THR A 8 2.99 -16.85 36.52
CA THR A 8 1.59 -17.25 36.22
C THR A 8 1.25 -16.77 34.83
N THR A 9 1.17 -17.71 33.88
CA THR A 9 0.63 -17.43 32.54
C THR A 9 -0.90 -17.29 32.67
N MET A 10 -1.42 -16.10 32.44
CA MET A 10 -2.85 -15.85 32.34
C MET A 10 -3.23 -15.75 30.88
N LEU A 11 -3.73 -16.84 30.31
CA LEU A 11 -4.34 -16.82 28.97
C LEU A 11 -5.83 -16.50 29.11
N SER A 12 -6.33 -15.65 28.25
CA SER A 12 -7.75 -15.31 28.20
C SER A 12 -8.19 -15.08 26.77
N ASP A 13 -9.41 -15.51 26.48
CA ASP A 13 -10.15 -15.19 25.27
C ASP A 13 -10.95 -13.89 25.40
N ILE A 14 -10.81 -13.20 26.54
CA ILE A 14 -11.35 -11.86 26.83
C ILE A 14 -10.17 -10.92 27.11
N LEU A 15 -10.04 -9.88 26.32
CA LEU A 15 -8.96 -8.90 26.37
C LEU A 15 -9.50 -7.48 26.61
N PRO A 16 -8.81 -6.63 27.36
CA PRO A 16 -7.54 -6.89 28.05
C PRO A 16 -7.71 -7.85 29.25
N LEU A 17 -6.59 -8.41 29.70
CA LEU A 17 -6.58 -9.20 30.91
C LEU A 17 -7.09 -8.37 32.10
N PRO A 18 -7.85 -8.95 33.03
CA PRO A 18 -8.36 -8.22 34.19
C PRO A 18 -7.20 -7.79 35.09
N THR A 19 -7.37 -6.66 35.77
CA THR A 19 -6.42 -6.21 36.80
C THR A 19 -6.23 -7.33 37.85
N PRO A 20 -4.99 -7.72 38.16
CA PRO A 20 -4.72 -8.73 39.19
C PRO A 20 -5.39 -8.35 40.53
N ARG A 21 -5.98 -9.34 41.20
CA ARG A 21 -6.54 -9.13 42.53
C ARG A 21 -5.42 -8.93 43.53
N PHE A 22 -5.64 -8.01 44.47
CA PHE A 22 -4.77 -7.84 45.62
C PHE A 22 -4.92 -9.02 46.60
N HIS A 23 -3.82 -9.68 46.93
CA HIS A 23 -3.79 -10.83 47.88
C HIS A 23 -3.03 -10.50 49.16
N GLY A 24 -2.69 -9.24 49.38
CA GLY A 24 -2.03 -8.77 50.58
C GLY A 24 -3.03 -8.56 51.72
N GLN A 25 -2.58 -7.85 52.73
CA GLN A 25 -3.37 -7.45 53.89
C GLN A 25 -3.30 -5.95 54.09
N ILE A 26 -4.43 -5.29 54.18
CA ILE A 26 -4.51 -3.85 54.44
C ILE A 26 -4.89 -3.63 55.86
N GLY A 27 -3.99 -3.03 56.66
CA GLY A 27 -4.25 -2.49 58.00
C GLY A 27 -4.50 -0.99 57.94
N SER A 28 -4.54 -0.32 59.12
CA SER A 28 -4.72 1.13 59.18
C SER A 28 -3.44 1.91 58.74
N THR A 29 -2.28 1.27 58.82
CA THR A 29 -1.01 1.83 58.39
C THR A 29 -0.20 0.81 57.60
N TYR A 30 0.90 1.24 56.91
CA TYR A 30 1.77 0.31 56.21
C TYR A 30 2.47 -0.69 57.17
N VAL A 31 2.62 -0.34 58.46
CA VAL A 31 3.24 -1.19 59.49
C VAL A 31 2.35 -2.40 59.81
N ASP A 32 1.03 -2.20 59.75
CA ASP A 32 0.03 -3.23 60.02
C ASP A 32 -0.41 -3.95 58.73
N SER A 33 0.17 -3.59 57.62
CA SER A 33 -0.17 -4.08 56.29
C SER A 33 0.86 -5.06 55.75
N LYS A 34 0.42 -5.93 54.85
CA LYS A 34 1.27 -6.81 54.10
C LYS A 34 1.07 -6.52 52.59
N ALA A 35 2.07 -6.01 51.96
CA ALA A 35 2.06 -5.75 50.51
C ALA A 35 1.89 -7.06 49.73
N ASP A 36 1.18 -6.99 48.66
CA ASP A 36 1.18 -8.02 47.59
C ASP A 36 2.22 -7.63 46.51
N ILE A 37 3.05 -8.57 46.18
CA ILE A 37 4.02 -8.38 45.10
C ILE A 37 3.30 -8.79 43.81
N ILE A 38 2.92 -7.80 43.01
CA ILE A 38 2.28 -8.05 41.71
C ILE A 38 3.28 -8.78 40.81
N THR A 39 2.91 -9.97 40.37
CA THR A 39 3.66 -10.70 39.36
C THR A 39 3.12 -10.27 37.99
N LEU A 40 4.01 -9.77 37.13
CA LEU A 40 3.62 -9.42 35.75
C LEU A 40 3.20 -10.69 35.01
N PRO A 41 2.10 -10.66 34.25
CA PRO A 41 1.73 -11.76 33.37
C PRO A 41 2.82 -11.98 32.31
N THR A 42 2.93 -13.19 31.81
CA THR A 42 3.91 -13.57 30.79
C THR A 42 3.21 -14.19 29.61
N ALA A 43 3.81 -14.10 28.42
CA ALA A 43 3.40 -14.85 27.24
C ALA A 43 3.40 -16.36 27.52
N PRO A 44 2.69 -17.17 26.71
CA PRO A 44 2.69 -18.63 26.83
C PRO A 44 4.11 -19.20 26.85
N PRO A 45 4.38 -20.25 27.66
CA PRO A 45 5.71 -20.86 27.69
C PRO A 45 6.11 -21.39 26.33
N GLY A 46 7.29 -20.96 25.84
CA GLY A 46 7.81 -21.37 24.53
C GLY A 46 7.20 -20.62 23.33
N ALA A 47 6.41 -19.58 23.57
CA ALA A 47 5.91 -18.68 22.52
C ALA A 47 7.09 -18.02 21.79
N PRO A 48 7.23 -18.19 20.46
CA PRO A 48 8.34 -17.65 19.71
C PRO A 48 8.17 -16.15 19.41
N ASN A 49 9.25 -15.49 19.04
CA ASN A 49 9.18 -14.24 18.32
C ASN A 49 8.56 -14.45 16.94
N ILE A 50 7.92 -13.43 16.40
CA ILE A 50 7.25 -13.50 15.10
C ILE A 50 7.64 -12.27 14.28
N LEU A 51 8.18 -12.53 13.07
CA LEU A 51 8.45 -11.51 12.06
C LEU A 51 7.60 -11.82 10.82
N LEU A 52 6.58 -11.00 10.59
CA LEU A 52 5.72 -11.06 9.41
C LEU A 52 6.17 -10.01 8.40
N ILE A 53 6.69 -10.46 7.27
CA ILE A 53 7.17 -9.62 6.16
C ILE A 53 6.16 -9.70 5.03
N LEU A 54 5.78 -8.54 4.48
CA LEU A 54 4.88 -8.44 3.33
C LEU A 54 5.43 -7.45 2.31
N LEU A 55 5.85 -7.95 1.14
CA LEU A 55 6.19 -7.09 0.01
C LEU A 55 4.91 -6.63 -0.71
N ASP A 56 5.06 -5.61 -1.55
CA ASP A 56 3.97 -4.93 -2.27
C ASP A 56 4.17 -5.10 -3.78
N ASP A 57 3.10 -5.40 -4.51
CA ASP A 57 3.08 -5.50 -5.98
C ASP A 57 4.10 -6.49 -6.59
N VAL A 58 4.51 -7.51 -5.85
CA VAL A 58 5.42 -8.54 -6.34
C VAL A 58 4.66 -9.79 -6.72
N GLY A 59 4.78 -10.22 -7.97
CA GLY A 59 4.12 -11.42 -8.49
C GLY A 59 4.90 -12.71 -8.23
N PHE A 60 4.21 -13.85 -8.39
CA PHE A 60 4.73 -15.19 -8.17
C PHE A 60 6.01 -15.49 -8.97
N GLY A 61 6.13 -14.95 -10.19
CA GLY A 61 7.24 -15.20 -11.11
C GLY A 61 8.36 -14.15 -11.08
N GLN A 62 8.48 -13.28 -10.06
CA GLN A 62 9.46 -12.20 -10.07
C GLN A 62 10.71 -12.49 -9.24
N THR A 63 10.60 -13.18 -8.10
CA THR A 63 11.75 -13.52 -7.24
C THR A 63 12.47 -14.77 -7.72
N SER A 64 13.80 -14.82 -7.58
CA SER A 64 14.61 -16.00 -7.95
C SER A 64 14.21 -17.26 -7.18
N THR A 65 13.76 -17.12 -5.95
CA THR A 65 13.28 -18.20 -5.07
C THR A 65 12.04 -18.89 -5.63
N PHE A 66 11.21 -18.17 -6.40
CA PHE A 66 10.03 -18.68 -7.11
C PHE A 66 10.24 -18.73 -8.65
N GLY A 67 11.49 -18.80 -9.10
CA GLY A 67 11.85 -19.00 -10.51
C GLY A 67 12.01 -17.72 -11.33
N GLY A 68 11.79 -16.54 -10.76
CA GLY A 68 11.88 -15.26 -11.42
C GLY A 68 13.31 -14.75 -11.69
N PRO A 69 13.42 -13.59 -12.35
CA PRO A 69 14.71 -13.03 -12.74
C PRO A 69 15.42 -12.20 -11.67
N ALA A 70 14.69 -11.62 -10.70
CA ALA A 70 15.29 -10.80 -9.66
C ALA A 70 15.95 -11.68 -8.59
N ASN A 71 17.19 -11.37 -8.24
CA ASN A 71 17.96 -12.11 -7.27
C ASN A 71 17.48 -11.79 -5.84
N THR A 72 17.05 -12.80 -5.08
CA THR A 72 16.51 -12.66 -3.72
C THR A 72 17.19 -13.64 -2.76
N PRO A 73 18.47 -13.39 -2.41
CA PRO A 73 19.27 -14.34 -1.64
C PRO A 73 18.77 -14.52 -0.20
N THR A 74 18.18 -13.51 0.42
CA THR A 74 17.60 -13.62 1.77
C THR A 74 16.37 -14.52 1.76
N LEU A 75 15.43 -14.28 0.85
CA LEU A 75 14.25 -15.11 0.68
C LEU A 75 14.65 -16.57 0.35
N GLN A 76 15.70 -16.76 -0.48
CA GLN A 76 16.22 -18.09 -0.80
C GLN A 76 16.77 -18.80 0.43
N ARG A 77 17.59 -18.13 1.24
CA ARG A 77 18.13 -18.66 2.51
C ARG A 77 17.01 -19.11 3.44
N LEU A 78 16.03 -18.24 3.67
CA LEU A 78 14.87 -18.57 4.52
C LEU A 78 14.06 -19.75 3.97
N ALA A 79 13.93 -19.87 2.65
CA ALA A 79 13.26 -20.96 1.99
C ALA A 79 14.04 -22.29 2.13
N ASP A 80 15.36 -22.25 2.08
CA ASP A 80 16.22 -23.44 2.25
C ASP A 80 16.26 -23.90 3.71
N GLU A 81 16.10 -22.98 4.67
CA GLU A 81 15.99 -23.26 6.10
C GLU A 81 14.56 -23.58 6.56
N GLY A 82 13.55 -23.38 5.71
CA GLY A 82 12.15 -23.49 6.01
C GLY A 82 11.32 -24.12 4.90
N LEU A 83 10.14 -23.60 4.67
CA LEU A 83 9.14 -24.11 3.73
C LEU A 83 8.74 -23.05 2.70
N ARG A 84 8.57 -23.49 1.44
CA ARG A 84 7.98 -22.70 0.35
C ARG A 84 6.53 -23.15 0.14
N TYR A 85 5.60 -22.21 0.09
CA TYR A 85 4.21 -22.46 -0.26
C TYR A 85 3.94 -21.95 -1.68
N ASN A 86 3.54 -22.84 -2.58
CA ASN A 86 3.29 -22.51 -3.99
C ASN A 86 1.80 -22.34 -4.34
N ARG A 87 0.91 -22.53 -3.37
CA ARG A 87 -0.55 -22.31 -3.46
C ARG A 87 -1.05 -21.43 -2.32
N PHE A 88 -0.28 -20.38 -2.02
CA PHE A 88 -0.71 -19.31 -1.11
C PHE A 88 -1.40 -18.21 -1.91
N HIS A 89 -2.56 -17.77 -1.46
CA HIS A 89 -3.37 -16.79 -2.14
C HIS A 89 -3.60 -15.57 -1.28
N THR A 90 -3.64 -14.41 -1.94
CA THR A 90 -3.98 -13.11 -1.36
C THR A 90 -5.27 -12.60 -1.97
N THR A 91 -5.69 -11.42 -1.61
CA THR A 91 -6.68 -10.68 -2.42
C THR A 91 -5.96 -10.07 -3.64
N ALA A 92 -6.71 -9.43 -4.53
CA ALA A 92 -6.11 -8.85 -5.72
C ALA A 92 -5.71 -7.36 -5.56
N LEU A 93 -5.74 -6.81 -4.34
CA LEU A 93 -5.31 -5.44 -3.99
C LEU A 93 -4.68 -5.37 -2.59
N CYS A 94 -3.83 -4.35 -2.40
CA CYS A 94 -2.98 -4.17 -1.22
C CYS A 94 -3.75 -3.96 0.09
N SER A 95 -4.58 -2.90 0.27
CA SER A 95 -5.26 -2.69 1.55
C SER A 95 -6.25 -3.81 1.90
N PRO A 96 -7.00 -4.41 0.95
CA PRO A 96 -7.78 -5.62 1.20
C PRO A 96 -6.96 -6.79 1.73
N THR A 97 -5.80 -7.07 1.14
CA THR A 97 -4.90 -8.13 1.64
C THR A 97 -4.36 -7.81 3.02
N ARG A 98 -3.93 -6.57 3.27
CA ARG A 98 -3.37 -6.16 4.56
C ARG A 98 -4.40 -6.30 5.68
N ALA A 99 -5.64 -5.85 5.46
CA ALA A 99 -6.73 -6.02 6.41
C ALA A 99 -7.06 -7.51 6.66
N ALA A 100 -7.15 -8.32 5.60
CA ALA A 100 -7.42 -9.75 5.69
C ALA A 100 -6.29 -10.51 6.42
N LEU A 101 -5.03 -10.23 6.05
CA LEU A 101 -3.83 -10.83 6.63
C LEU A 101 -3.72 -10.55 8.13
N LEU A 102 -4.01 -9.32 8.58
CA LEU A 102 -3.83 -8.91 9.96
C LEU A 102 -5.05 -9.20 10.84
N SER A 103 -6.23 -9.48 10.26
CA SER A 103 -7.44 -9.82 11.01
C SER A 103 -7.75 -11.32 11.03
N GLY A 104 -7.23 -12.10 10.07
CA GLY A 104 -7.60 -13.50 9.86
C GLY A 104 -9.01 -13.68 9.31
N ARG A 105 -9.59 -12.63 8.72
CA ARG A 105 -10.94 -12.60 8.15
C ARG A 105 -10.91 -12.13 6.72
N ASN A 106 -11.87 -12.55 5.91
CA ASN A 106 -11.99 -12.10 4.53
C ASN A 106 -12.11 -10.58 4.44
N HIS A 107 -11.56 -9.98 3.42
CA HIS A 107 -11.47 -8.53 3.27
C HIS A 107 -12.82 -7.81 3.29
N HIS A 108 -13.90 -8.40 2.73
CA HIS A 108 -15.25 -7.83 2.85
C HIS A 108 -15.84 -7.96 4.27
N SER A 109 -15.48 -9.03 5.00
CA SER A 109 -15.89 -9.18 6.41
C SER A 109 -15.30 -8.10 7.32
N VAL A 110 -14.18 -7.51 6.89
CA VAL A 110 -13.50 -6.40 7.57
C VAL A 110 -13.65 -5.08 6.82
N HIS A 111 -14.68 -4.98 5.98
CA HIS A 111 -15.12 -3.75 5.30
C HIS A 111 -14.12 -3.18 4.29
N THR A 112 -13.14 -3.98 3.87
CA THR A 112 -12.08 -3.54 2.94
C THR A 112 -12.18 -4.31 1.62
N GLY A 113 -13.39 -4.34 1.01
CA GLY A 113 -13.62 -4.96 -0.29
C GLY A 113 -12.92 -4.27 -1.46
N VAL A 114 -12.35 -3.07 -1.22
CA VAL A 114 -11.52 -2.31 -2.15
C VAL A 114 -10.51 -1.49 -1.32
N ILE A 115 -9.55 -0.81 -1.95
CA ILE A 115 -8.64 0.09 -1.24
C ILE A 115 -9.39 1.23 -0.54
N THR A 116 -8.86 1.73 0.56
CA THR A 116 -9.52 2.72 1.43
C THR A 116 -9.91 3.99 0.69
N GLU A 117 -9.09 4.42 -0.28
CA GLU A 117 -9.31 5.61 -1.11
C GLU A 117 -10.49 5.46 -2.08
N MET A 118 -10.96 4.25 -2.32
CA MET A 118 -12.07 3.92 -3.21
C MET A 118 -13.30 3.39 -2.44
N ALA A 119 -13.32 3.57 -1.12
CA ALA A 119 -14.41 3.15 -0.25
C ALA A 119 -15.77 3.74 -0.69
N THR A 120 -16.83 3.00 -0.44
CA THR A 120 -18.22 3.36 -0.78
C THR A 120 -19.14 3.15 0.42
N GLY A 121 -20.40 3.50 0.31
CA GLY A 121 -21.37 3.38 1.43
C GLY A 121 -21.93 1.96 1.66
N PHE A 122 -21.33 0.91 1.09
CA PHE A 122 -21.76 -0.48 1.32
C PHE A 122 -20.93 -1.15 2.43
N PRO A 123 -21.52 -1.95 3.31
CA PRO A 123 -20.84 -2.52 4.48
C PRO A 123 -19.55 -3.29 4.17
N GLY A 124 -19.47 -4.01 3.04
CA GLY A 124 -18.24 -4.72 2.65
C GLY A 124 -17.16 -3.83 2.04
N TYR A 125 -17.44 -2.53 1.78
CA TYR A 125 -16.62 -1.63 0.96
C TYR A 125 -16.44 -0.23 1.57
N ASP A 126 -16.85 0.01 2.81
CA ASP A 126 -16.83 1.35 3.41
C ASP A 126 -15.44 1.76 3.94
N GLY A 127 -14.46 0.84 3.96
CA GLY A 127 -13.10 1.11 4.44
C GLY A 127 -12.99 1.27 5.95
N GLU A 128 -14.08 1.08 6.69
CA GLU A 128 -14.17 1.27 8.12
C GLU A 128 -13.87 -0.03 8.87
N TRP A 129 -12.62 -0.43 9.01
CA TRP A 129 -12.24 -1.66 9.70
C TRP A 129 -12.97 -1.79 11.06
N PRO A 130 -13.88 -2.78 11.24
CA PRO A 130 -14.78 -2.84 12.39
C PRO A 130 -14.06 -3.28 13.66
N ARG A 131 -14.55 -2.83 14.81
CA ARG A 131 -14.01 -3.21 16.12
C ARG A 131 -14.25 -4.68 16.46
N GLU A 132 -15.23 -5.31 15.84
CA GLU A 132 -15.56 -6.75 15.94
C GLU A 132 -14.55 -7.65 15.20
N ALA A 133 -13.55 -7.06 14.58
CA ALA A 133 -12.46 -7.76 13.88
C ALA A 133 -11.11 -7.25 14.40
N ALA A 134 -10.71 -7.68 15.59
CA ALA A 134 -9.43 -7.31 16.16
C ALA A 134 -8.26 -7.71 15.26
N CYS A 135 -7.24 -6.87 15.23
CA CYS A 135 -5.97 -7.16 14.59
C CYS A 135 -5.16 -8.19 15.40
N VAL A 136 -4.35 -8.98 14.74
CA VAL A 136 -3.45 -9.96 15.41
C VAL A 136 -2.53 -9.28 16.43
N ALA A 137 -2.13 -8.03 16.19
CA ALA A 137 -1.33 -7.26 17.15
C ALA A 137 -2.11 -6.98 18.45
N GLU A 138 -3.42 -6.65 18.37
CA GLU A 138 -4.26 -6.50 19.56
C GLU A 138 -4.34 -7.81 20.36
N MET A 139 -4.48 -8.95 19.65
CA MET A 139 -4.56 -10.28 20.27
C MET A 139 -3.25 -10.65 20.97
N LEU A 140 -2.11 -10.45 20.30
CA LEU A 140 -0.79 -10.77 20.83
C LEU A 140 -0.36 -9.83 21.96
N ARG A 141 -0.58 -8.52 21.82
CA ARG A 141 -0.31 -7.53 22.88
C ARG A 141 -1.10 -7.86 24.16
N GLY A 142 -2.38 -8.20 23.99
CA GLY A 142 -3.22 -8.63 25.11
C GLY A 142 -2.71 -9.89 25.81
N ASN A 143 -1.88 -10.69 25.15
CA ASN A 143 -1.25 -11.92 25.66
C ASN A 143 0.27 -11.76 25.84
N GLN A 144 0.74 -10.55 26.15
CA GLN A 144 2.11 -10.23 26.60
C GLN A 144 3.19 -10.38 25.52
N TYR A 145 2.86 -10.03 24.28
CA TYR A 145 3.85 -9.74 23.25
C TYR A 145 4.17 -8.24 23.21
N SER A 146 5.39 -7.88 22.94
CA SER A 146 5.75 -6.55 22.45
C SER A 146 5.43 -6.48 20.95
N THR A 147 4.81 -5.40 20.49
CA THR A 147 4.28 -5.34 19.12
C THR A 147 4.79 -4.09 18.38
N ALA A 148 5.30 -4.27 17.17
CA ALA A 148 5.74 -3.14 16.35
C ALA A 148 5.39 -3.32 14.87
N ALA A 149 5.15 -2.21 14.17
CA ALA A 149 4.98 -2.18 12.73
C ALA A 149 5.98 -1.23 12.08
N PHE A 150 6.48 -1.62 10.90
CA PHE A 150 7.44 -0.82 10.12
C PHE A 150 7.02 -0.80 8.67
N GLY A 151 6.80 0.40 8.12
CA GLY A 151 6.48 0.60 6.73
C GLY A 151 5.02 0.98 6.44
N LYS A 152 4.52 0.56 5.30
CA LYS A 152 3.19 0.86 4.76
C LYS A 152 2.07 0.27 5.61
N TRP A 153 1.06 1.10 5.91
CA TRP A 153 -0.14 0.66 6.62
C TRP A 153 -1.35 0.46 5.69
N HIS A 154 -1.79 1.49 5.02
CA HIS A 154 -2.84 1.50 3.99
C HIS A 154 -4.22 0.97 4.45
N ASN A 155 -4.59 1.14 5.71
CA ASN A 155 -5.86 0.69 6.28
C ASN A 155 -6.57 1.76 7.12
N THR A 156 -6.13 3.01 7.03
CA THR A 156 -6.78 4.15 7.67
C THR A 156 -7.65 4.89 6.65
N PRO A 157 -8.95 5.12 6.90
CA PRO A 157 -9.80 5.88 5.99
C PRO A 157 -9.37 7.36 5.90
N ASP A 158 -9.61 7.99 4.75
CA ASP A 158 -9.15 9.36 4.44
C ASP A 158 -9.48 10.40 5.53
N HIS A 159 -10.67 10.33 6.13
CA HIS A 159 -11.11 11.30 7.15
C HIS A 159 -10.40 11.13 8.51
N GLU A 160 -9.73 10.02 8.75
CA GLU A 160 -8.93 9.77 9.96
C GLU A 160 -7.42 10.06 9.75
N LEU A 161 -7.00 10.43 8.53
CA LEU A 161 -5.59 10.69 8.18
C LEU A 161 -5.08 12.07 8.63
N SER A 162 -5.51 12.57 9.77
CA SER A 162 -5.09 13.88 10.29
C SER A 162 -4.94 13.85 11.81
N ALA A 163 -4.40 14.94 12.35
CA ALA A 163 -4.30 15.14 13.80
C ALA A 163 -5.67 15.15 14.52
N ALA A 164 -6.78 15.25 13.78
CA ALA A 164 -8.12 15.16 14.35
C ALA A 164 -8.51 13.74 14.78
N GLY A 165 -7.86 12.72 14.23
CA GLY A 165 -8.15 11.31 14.53
C GLY A 165 -9.55 10.90 13.99
N THR A 166 -10.14 9.82 14.47
CA THR A 166 -9.66 9.01 15.59
C THR A 166 -8.44 8.16 15.17
N PHE A 167 -7.65 7.72 16.10
CA PHE A 167 -6.48 6.86 15.81
C PHE A 167 -6.80 5.36 15.93
N ASP A 168 -8.08 5.00 16.01
CA ASP A 168 -8.53 3.62 16.23
C ASP A 168 -8.13 2.66 15.09
N ARG A 169 -7.99 3.19 13.85
CA ARG A 169 -7.60 2.41 12.66
C ARG A 169 -6.15 2.64 12.23
N TRP A 170 -5.43 3.46 12.96
CA TRP A 170 -3.98 3.58 12.84
C TRP A 170 -3.28 2.35 13.41
N PRO A 171 -2.03 2.06 13.07
CA PRO A 171 -1.30 0.93 13.64
C PRO A 171 -1.35 0.88 15.18
N ILE A 172 -1.19 2.03 15.83
CA ILE A 172 -1.25 2.14 17.30
C ILE A 172 -2.61 1.74 17.83
N GLY A 173 -3.70 2.20 17.21
CA GLY A 173 -5.08 1.80 17.58
C GLY A 173 -5.37 0.32 17.30
N LYS A 174 -4.65 -0.29 16.36
CA LYS A 174 -4.74 -1.70 16.00
C LYS A 174 -3.79 -2.62 16.77
N GLY A 175 -3.21 -2.11 17.86
CA GLY A 175 -2.50 -2.94 18.83
C GLY A 175 -0.98 -2.99 18.66
N PHE A 176 -0.40 -2.17 17.81
CA PHE A 176 1.04 -2.00 17.75
C PHE A 176 1.50 -0.95 18.78
N ASP A 177 2.43 -1.30 19.64
CA ASP A 177 3.00 -0.40 20.63
C ASP A 177 3.96 0.62 20.01
N TYR A 178 4.48 0.32 18.82
CA TYR A 178 5.35 1.19 18.05
C TYR A 178 5.04 1.07 16.56
N TRP A 179 5.07 2.19 15.84
CA TRP A 179 4.99 2.23 14.38
C TRP A 179 5.89 3.32 13.80
N TYR A 180 6.57 2.97 12.72
CA TYR A 180 7.34 3.89 11.90
C TYR A 180 7.07 3.59 10.42
N GLY A 181 6.46 4.53 9.69
CA GLY A 181 6.06 4.28 8.30
C GLY A 181 5.20 5.36 7.67
N PHE A 182 4.39 4.97 6.70
CA PHE A 182 3.48 5.86 5.99
C PHE A 182 2.07 5.26 5.85
N GLN A 183 1.06 6.13 5.63
CA GLN A 183 -0.36 5.75 5.66
C GLN A 183 -0.90 5.33 4.29
N GLY A 184 -0.48 5.95 3.19
CA GLY A 184 -1.07 5.81 1.87
C GLY A 184 -0.77 4.51 1.13
N GLY A 185 -1.29 4.42 -0.10
CA GLY A 185 -1.14 3.25 -0.97
C GLY A 185 0.24 3.14 -1.60
N GLU A 186 0.88 4.26 -1.91
CA GLU A 186 2.23 4.33 -2.49
C GLU A 186 3.02 5.47 -1.86
N SER A 187 4.33 5.47 -2.02
CA SER A 187 5.19 6.53 -1.52
C SER A 187 6.55 6.54 -2.20
N SER A 188 7.08 7.74 -2.44
CA SER A 188 8.51 7.91 -2.75
C SER A 188 9.37 7.25 -1.67
N GLN A 189 10.48 6.64 -2.06
CA GLN A 189 11.44 6.04 -1.13
C GLN A 189 12.46 7.08 -0.60
N TRP A 190 12.51 8.28 -1.18
CA TRP A 190 13.34 9.40 -0.71
C TRP A 190 12.55 10.51 -0.02
N HIS A 191 11.31 10.74 -0.47
CA HIS A 191 10.43 11.80 0.05
C HIS A 191 9.19 11.19 0.71
N THR A 192 9.40 10.22 1.59
CA THR A 192 8.30 9.50 2.25
C THR A 192 7.59 10.38 3.26
N PRO A 193 6.25 10.55 3.21
CA PRO A 193 5.49 11.24 4.25
C PRO A 193 5.40 10.39 5.52
N LEU A 194 6.45 10.47 6.32
CA LEU A 194 6.67 9.61 7.48
C LEU A 194 5.80 9.98 8.68
N PHE A 195 5.50 8.94 9.44
CA PHE A 195 4.95 9.02 10.79
C PHE A 195 5.78 8.17 11.76
N GLU A 196 5.94 8.66 12.97
CA GLU A 196 6.37 7.86 14.11
C GLU A 196 5.22 7.83 15.12
N ASN A 197 4.60 6.67 15.28
CA ASN A 197 3.32 6.47 15.96
C ASN A 197 2.20 7.32 15.32
N THR A 198 1.77 8.40 15.97
CA THR A 198 0.75 9.32 15.45
C THR A 198 1.31 10.69 15.07
N ALA A 199 2.62 10.89 15.24
CA ALA A 199 3.27 12.15 14.93
C ALA A 199 3.87 12.14 13.51
N PRO A 200 3.56 13.15 12.67
CA PRO A 200 4.24 13.32 11.41
C PRO A 200 5.69 13.72 11.65
N ILE A 201 6.60 13.14 10.88
CA ILE A 201 8.03 13.45 10.90
C ILE A 201 8.55 13.62 9.47
N GLU A 202 9.63 14.37 9.31
CA GLU A 202 10.25 14.55 8.00
C GLU A 202 11.38 13.54 7.79
N PRO A 203 11.55 13.02 6.54
CA PRO A 203 12.78 12.34 6.19
C PRO A 203 13.98 13.28 6.27
N PRO A 204 15.20 12.77 6.49
CA PRO A 204 16.41 13.62 6.54
C PRO A 204 16.68 14.25 5.16
N HIS A 205 16.47 15.56 5.02
CA HIS A 205 16.71 16.31 3.76
C HIS A 205 18.20 16.55 3.48
N ASP A 206 19.05 16.47 4.50
CA ASP A 206 20.52 16.63 4.42
C ASP A 206 21.26 15.33 4.09
N SER A 207 20.56 14.24 3.88
CA SER A 207 21.11 12.91 3.59
C SER A 207 20.63 12.38 2.23
N PRO A 208 21.25 12.75 1.11
CA PRO A 208 20.84 12.30 -0.23
C PRO A 208 20.85 10.78 -0.43
N ALA A 209 21.59 10.08 0.41
CA ALA A 209 21.66 8.62 0.41
C ALA A 209 20.55 7.95 1.24
N TRP A 210 19.73 8.74 1.97
CA TRP A 210 18.64 8.17 2.76
C TRP A 210 17.63 7.48 1.84
N HIS A 211 17.20 6.29 2.25
CA HIS A 211 16.22 5.51 1.51
C HIS A 211 15.28 4.82 2.50
N PHE A 212 13.97 4.93 2.28
CA PHE A 212 12.96 4.46 3.23
C PHE A 212 13.09 2.98 3.59
N SER A 213 13.31 2.11 2.59
CA SER A 213 13.46 0.67 2.87
C SER A 213 14.66 0.35 3.75
N GLU A 214 15.74 1.15 3.69
CA GLU A 214 16.90 1.04 4.59
C GLU A 214 16.55 1.54 5.99
N ALA A 215 15.93 2.71 6.06
CA ALA A 215 15.56 3.34 7.32
C ALA A 215 14.62 2.47 8.18
N ILE A 216 13.62 1.81 7.58
CA ILE A 216 12.73 0.92 8.33
C ILE A 216 13.43 -0.35 8.83
N ALA A 217 14.40 -0.87 8.08
CA ALA A 217 15.20 -2.01 8.54
C ALA A 217 16.06 -1.62 9.75
N GLU A 218 16.73 -0.47 9.70
CA GLU A 218 17.53 0.07 10.81
C GLU A 218 16.68 0.36 12.05
N LYS A 219 15.51 0.96 11.86
CA LYS A 219 14.54 1.23 12.94
C LYS A 219 14.05 -0.08 13.59
N ALA A 220 13.72 -1.10 12.79
CA ALA A 220 13.30 -2.40 13.29
C ALA A 220 14.42 -3.08 14.10
N ILE A 221 15.65 -3.08 13.60
CA ILE A 221 16.82 -3.62 14.30
C ILE A 221 17.03 -2.91 15.64
N SER A 222 17.00 -1.58 15.64
CA SER A 222 17.15 -0.77 16.85
C SER A 222 16.03 -1.06 17.85
N TRP A 223 14.79 -1.18 17.41
CA TRP A 223 13.64 -1.49 18.25
C TRP A 223 13.78 -2.88 18.90
N ILE A 224 14.17 -3.93 18.14
CA ILE A 224 14.41 -5.27 18.67
C ILE A 224 15.49 -5.23 19.75
N ALA A 225 16.61 -4.56 19.49
CA ALA A 225 17.71 -4.48 20.45
C ALA A 225 17.28 -3.81 21.78
N GLN A 226 16.49 -2.74 21.70
CA GLN A 226 15.96 -2.04 22.88
C GLN A 226 14.95 -2.91 23.63
N GLN A 227 14.04 -3.56 22.93
CA GLN A 227 13.01 -4.44 23.49
C GLN A 227 13.68 -5.62 24.23
N GLN A 228 14.64 -6.28 23.59
CA GLN A 228 15.38 -7.41 24.19
C GLN A 228 16.22 -6.97 25.39
N ALA A 229 16.82 -5.79 25.36
CA ALA A 229 17.56 -5.25 26.51
C ALA A 229 16.64 -4.97 27.72
N ALA A 230 15.40 -4.51 27.44
CA ALA A 230 14.44 -4.16 28.50
C ALA A 230 13.67 -5.38 29.02
N ALA A 231 13.31 -6.33 28.15
CA ALA A 231 12.45 -7.46 28.47
C ALA A 231 12.84 -8.73 27.67
N PRO A 232 13.99 -9.35 27.97
CA PRO A 232 14.53 -10.46 27.18
C PRO A 232 13.65 -11.73 27.15
N ASP A 233 12.78 -11.89 28.16
CA ASP A 233 11.84 -13.01 28.26
C ASP A 233 10.48 -12.74 27.57
N MET A 234 10.26 -11.55 27.04
CA MET A 234 9.01 -11.15 26.40
C MET A 234 9.17 -11.29 24.88
N PRO A 235 8.37 -12.15 24.21
CA PRO A 235 8.45 -12.29 22.77
C PRO A 235 7.94 -11.04 22.06
N PHE A 236 8.36 -10.85 20.81
CA PHE A 236 7.88 -9.77 19.97
C PHE A 236 7.08 -10.27 18.77
N PHE A 237 6.18 -9.42 18.30
CA PHE A 237 5.55 -9.51 16.99
C PHE A 237 5.89 -8.25 16.18
N ILE A 238 6.49 -8.46 15.02
CA ILE A 238 6.82 -7.38 14.08
C ILE A 238 6.08 -7.61 12.77
N TYR A 239 5.37 -6.57 12.30
CA TYR A 239 4.86 -6.45 10.95
C TYR A 239 5.81 -5.55 10.15
N PHE A 240 6.56 -6.12 9.20
CA PHE A 240 7.53 -5.44 8.36
C PHE A 240 7.00 -5.37 6.93
N ALA A 241 6.54 -4.20 6.51
CA ALA A 241 5.86 -3.97 5.23
C ALA A 241 6.46 -2.76 4.49
N PRO A 242 7.59 -2.94 3.77
CA PRO A 242 8.38 -1.83 3.23
C PRO A 242 7.67 -0.99 2.16
N GLY A 243 6.49 -1.42 1.64
CA GLY A 243 5.84 -0.77 0.50
C GLY A 243 6.55 -1.02 -0.83
N ALA A 244 7.74 -1.57 -0.82
CA ALA A 244 8.45 -2.05 -2.00
C ALA A 244 7.88 -3.43 -2.41
N CYS A 245 7.65 -3.70 -3.72
CA CYS A 245 8.07 -2.90 -4.88
C CYS A 245 6.90 -2.14 -5.55
N HIS A 246 5.95 -1.59 -4.79
CA HIS A 246 4.95 -0.68 -5.37
C HIS A 246 5.65 0.50 -6.06
N SER A 247 5.00 1.09 -7.07
CA SER A 247 5.50 2.34 -7.64
C SER A 247 5.47 3.48 -6.60
N PRO A 248 6.30 4.51 -6.78
CA PRO A 248 7.37 4.59 -7.78
C PRO A 248 8.46 3.54 -7.56
N HIS A 249 8.96 2.95 -8.66
CA HIS A 249 10.04 1.98 -8.57
C HIS A 249 11.36 2.70 -8.28
N HIS A 250 11.58 3.02 -7.03
CA HIS A 250 12.69 3.82 -6.55
C HIS A 250 13.80 2.94 -5.97
N VAL A 251 14.99 3.04 -6.53
CA VAL A 251 16.15 2.28 -6.05
C VAL A 251 17.45 3.01 -6.40
N PRO A 252 18.50 2.97 -5.53
CA PRO A 252 19.81 3.49 -5.88
C PRO A 252 20.31 2.86 -7.18
N LYS A 253 20.86 3.70 -8.07
CA LYS A 253 21.20 3.36 -9.46
C LYS A 253 22.07 2.11 -9.60
N GLU A 254 23.00 1.88 -8.67
CA GLU A 254 23.89 0.73 -8.66
C GLU A 254 23.16 -0.61 -8.55
N TRP A 255 21.99 -0.64 -7.92
CA TRP A 255 21.15 -1.85 -7.84
C TRP A 255 20.45 -2.14 -9.18
N ALA A 256 19.90 -1.12 -9.81
CA ALA A 256 19.32 -1.24 -11.15
C ALA A 256 20.37 -1.65 -12.19
N ASP A 257 21.57 -1.10 -12.10
CA ASP A 257 22.65 -1.35 -13.05
C ASP A 257 23.23 -2.78 -12.97
N LYS A 258 23.00 -3.53 -11.86
CA LYS A 258 23.29 -4.99 -11.79
C LYS A 258 22.53 -5.79 -12.86
N TYR A 259 21.41 -5.27 -13.33
CA TYR A 259 20.51 -5.91 -14.28
C TYR A 259 20.66 -5.40 -15.71
N LYS A 260 21.59 -4.50 -15.97
CA LYS A 260 21.79 -3.92 -17.30
C LYS A 260 21.93 -4.98 -18.39
N GLY A 261 21.07 -4.90 -19.41
CA GLY A 261 21.01 -5.82 -20.55
C GLY A 261 20.41 -7.21 -20.25
N LYS A 262 19.94 -7.46 -19.02
CA LYS A 262 19.37 -8.77 -18.66
C LYS A 262 17.92 -8.97 -19.15
N PHE A 263 17.28 -7.94 -19.67
CA PHE A 263 15.88 -7.97 -20.10
C PHE A 263 15.68 -7.65 -21.61
N ASP A 264 16.74 -7.58 -22.36
CA ASP A 264 16.71 -7.29 -23.82
C ASP A 264 15.92 -8.35 -24.61
N HIS A 265 15.78 -9.56 -24.06
CA HIS A 265 15.00 -10.66 -24.65
C HIS A 265 13.47 -10.48 -24.53
N GLY A 266 13.01 -9.54 -23.72
CA GLY A 266 11.61 -9.16 -23.55
C GLY A 266 10.73 -10.08 -22.72
N TRP A 267 9.50 -9.61 -22.49
CA TRP A 267 8.57 -10.25 -21.57
C TRP A 267 8.02 -11.61 -22.03
N ASP A 268 7.81 -11.83 -23.33
CA ASP A 268 7.35 -13.13 -23.84
C ASP A 268 8.39 -14.23 -23.52
N ARG A 269 9.68 -13.97 -23.85
CA ARG A 269 10.76 -14.92 -23.54
C ARG A 269 11.02 -15.05 -22.03
N GLN A 270 10.86 -13.97 -21.28
CA GLN A 270 11.02 -14.01 -19.82
C GLN A 270 10.04 -14.97 -19.17
N ARG A 271 8.78 -15.03 -19.63
CA ARG A 271 7.78 -15.97 -19.12
C ARG A 271 8.19 -17.42 -19.33
N GLU A 272 8.73 -17.74 -20.50
CA GLU A 272 9.23 -19.09 -20.82
C GLU A 272 10.39 -19.47 -19.87
N LEU A 273 11.38 -18.59 -19.73
CA LEU A 273 12.51 -18.78 -18.84
C LEU A 273 12.10 -18.98 -17.38
N THR A 274 11.12 -18.21 -16.94
CA THR A 274 10.57 -18.32 -15.59
C THR A 274 9.90 -19.67 -15.38
N LEU A 275 9.03 -20.13 -16.29
CA LEU A 275 8.38 -21.43 -16.18
C LEU A 275 9.39 -22.59 -16.24
N GLU A 276 10.37 -22.53 -17.12
CA GLU A 276 11.46 -23.52 -17.20
C GLU A 276 12.18 -23.66 -15.84
N LYS A 277 12.48 -22.52 -15.20
CA LYS A 277 13.14 -22.47 -13.91
C LYS A 277 12.24 -22.95 -12.76
N GLN A 278 10.93 -22.58 -12.78
CA GLN A 278 9.95 -23.05 -11.81
C GLN A 278 9.80 -24.57 -11.82
N LYS A 279 9.75 -25.20 -13.01
CA LYS A 279 9.74 -26.67 -13.17
C LYS A 279 11.01 -27.29 -12.60
N LYS A 280 12.18 -26.75 -12.98
CA LYS A 280 13.48 -27.23 -12.50
C LYS A 280 13.63 -27.16 -10.98
N LEU A 281 13.02 -26.15 -10.35
CA LEU A 281 13.01 -25.97 -8.90
C LEU A 281 11.91 -26.82 -8.19
N GLY A 282 11.06 -27.54 -8.95
CA GLY A 282 9.95 -28.30 -8.40
C GLY A 282 8.84 -27.45 -7.77
N LEU A 283 8.78 -26.17 -8.13
CA LEU A 283 7.76 -25.23 -7.62
C LEU A 283 6.41 -25.40 -8.30
N VAL A 284 6.42 -25.86 -9.53
CA VAL A 284 5.22 -26.15 -10.31
C VAL A 284 5.32 -27.57 -10.88
N PRO A 285 4.21 -28.28 -11.07
CA PRO A 285 4.22 -29.61 -11.71
C PRO A 285 4.87 -29.55 -13.10
N GLU A 286 5.59 -30.61 -13.49
CA GLU A 286 6.28 -30.68 -14.79
C GLU A 286 5.33 -30.45 -15.98
N LYS A 287 4.08 -30.91 -15.86
CA LYS A 287 3.02 -30.76 -16.88
C LYS A 287 2.44 -29.35 -16.97
N THR A 288 2.83 -28.40 -16.08
CA THR A 288 2.30 -27.04 -16.08
C THR A 288 2.53 -26.37 -17.42
N LYS A 289 1.46 -25.78 -17.97
CA LYS A 289 1.51 -25.01 -19.21
C LYS A 289 1.68 -23.52 -18.91
N LEU A 290 2.40 -22.85 -19.78
CA LEU A 290 2.41 -21.38 -19.78
C LEU A 290 1.10 -20.89 -20.37
N THR A 291 0.43 -19.97 -19.69
CA THR A 291 -0.79 -19.37 -20.20
C THR A 291 -0.49 -18.41 -21.35
N PRO A 292 -1.38 -18.33 -22.36
CA PRO A 292 -1.16 -17.46 -23.53
C PRO A 292 -1.14 -15.97 -23.14
N ARG A 293 -0.52 -15.17 -23.99
CA ARG A 293 -0.55 -13.71 -23.86
C ARG A 293 -1.95 -13.20 -24.26
N PRO A 294 -2.60 -12.35 -23.44
CA PRO A 294 -3.82 -11.68 -23.82
C PRO A 294 -3.59 -10.78 -25.06
N ASP A 295 -4.56 -10.75 -25.98
CA ASP A 295 -4.47 -9.91 -27.20
C ASP A 295 -4.31 -8.41 -26.88
N SER A 296 -4.83 -7.97 -25.74
CA SER A 296 -4.71 -6.60 -25.23
C SER A 296 -3.30 -6.21 -24.77
N ILE A 297 -2.37 -7.17 -24.62
CA ILE A 297 -0.96 -6.91 -24.31
C ILE A 297 -0.12 -7.11 -25.58
N PRO A 298 0.57 -6.08 -26.07
CA PRO A 298 1.38 -6.19 -27.27
C PRO A 298 2.54 -7.19 -27.09
N SER A 299 2.93 -7.89 -28.19
CA SER A 299 4.12 -8.74 -28.15
C SER A 299 5.38 -7.89 -28.07
N TRP A 300 6.44 -8.42 -27.43
CA TRP A 300 7.74 -7.76 -27.39
C TRP A 300 8.30 -7.49 -28.80
N GLU A 301 8.14 -8.45 -29.71
CA GLU A 301 8.64 -8.32 -31.07
C GLU A 301 7.99 -7.18 -31.87
N SER A 302 6.74 -6.83 -31.52
CA SER A 302 6.02 -5.71 -32.15
C SER A 302 6.49 -4.33 -31.69
N ARG A 303 7.34 -4.26 -30.67
CA ARG A 303 7.85 -3.00 -30.12
C ARG A 303 9.02 -2.46 -30.96
N SER A 304 9.07 -1.14 -31.09
CA SER A 304 10.21 -0.45 -31.72
C SER A 304 11.51 -0.64 -30.92
N ALA A 305 12.63 -0.31 -31.52
CA ALA A 305 13.93 -0.38 -30.82
C ALA A 305 14.00 0.56 -29.62
N ASP A 306 13.39 1.73 -29.71
CA ASP A 306 13.31 2.72 -28.63
C ASP A 306 12.43 2.26 -27.49
N GLU A 307 11.25 1.70 -27.79
CA GLU A 307 10.38 1.09 -26.79
C GLU A 307 11.09 -0.08 -26.09
N LYS A 308 11.71 -0.99 -26.82
CA LYS A 308 12.46 -2.12 -26.25
C LYS A 308 13.56 -1.66 -25.30
N ARG A 309 14.32 -0.63 -25.69
CA ARG A 309 15.38 -0.05 -24.86
C ARG A 309 14.82 0.57 -23.56
N LEU A 310 13.76 1.35 -23.67
CA LEU A 310 13.11 1.99 -22.52
C LEU A 310 12.49 0.96 -21.57
N TYR A 311 11.73 0.03 -22.10
CA TYR A 311 11.00 -0.97 -21.33
C TYR A 311 11.94 -1.96 -20.64
N ALA A 312 13.05 -2.33 -21.29
CA ALA A 312 14.10 -3.14 -20.64
C ALA A 312 14.70 -2.40 -19.44
N ARG A 313 14.98 -1.08 -19.57
CA ARG A 313 15.51 -0.27 -18.46
C ARG A 313 14.53 -0.18 -17.31
N MET A 314 13.24 0.01 -17.54
CA MET A 314 12.22 0.03 -16.49
C MET A 314 12.17 -1.29 -15.72
N GLN A 315 12.33 -2.43 -16.40
CA GLN A 315 12.39 -3.74 -15.75
C GLN A 315 13.70 -3.97 -14.98
N GLU A 316 14.82 -3.44 -15.46
CA GLU A 316 16.10 -3.46 -14.74
C GLU A 316 15.98 -2.73 -13.39
N VAL A 317 15.31 -1.58 -13.39
CA VAL A 317 15.02 -0.78 -12.18
C VAL A 317 14.17 -1.57 -11.20
N PHE A 318 13.06 -2.18 -11.67
CA PHE A 318 12.21 -3.00 -10.81
C PHE A 318 12.96 -4.19 -10.21
N ALA A 319 13.75 -4.91 -11.02
CA ALA A 319 14.52 -6.06 -10.52
C ALA A 319 15.59 -5.64 -9.50
N GLY A 320 16.22 -4.49 -9.71
CA GLY A 320 17.15 -3.89 -8.75
C GLY A 320 16.45 -3.48 -7.45
N TYR A 321 15.25 -2.94 -7.54
CA TYR A 321 14.44 -2.56 -6.39
C TYR A 321 14.03 -3.78 -5.54
N LEU A 322 13.63 -4.87 -6.19
CA LEU A 322 13.29 -6.12 -5.51
C LEU A 322 14.52 -6.76 -4.83
N GLU A 323 15.69 -6.76 -5.48
CA GLU A 323 16.93 -7.23 -4.85
C GLU A 323 17.36 -6.34 -3.69
N HIS A 324 17.18 -5.02 -3.81
CA HIS A 324 17.51 -4.06 -2.75
C HIS A 324 16.66 -4.30 -1.50
N VAL A 325 15.34 -4.44 -1.63
CA VAL A 325 14.48 -4.68 -0.46
C VAL A 325 14.75 -6.05 0.18
N ASP A 326 15.03 -7.10 -0.61
CA ASP A 326 15.45 -8.41 -0.07
C ASP A 326 16.75 -8.30 0.74
N ALA A 327 17.68 -7.44 0.32
CA ALA A 327 18.91 -7.16 1.07
C ALA A 327 18.63 -6.43 2.40
N GLN A 328 17.64 -5.50 2.45
CA GLN A 328 17.28 -4.84 3.70
C GLN A 328 16.60 -5.82 4.66
N VAL A 329 15.73 -6.70 4.17
CA VAL A 329 15.20 -7.84 4.95
C VAL A 329 16.36 -8.71 5.45
N GLY A 330 17.40 -8.92 4.64
CA GLY A 330 18.60 -9.65 5.02
C GLY A 330 19.30 -9.05 6.24
N LYS A 331 19.49 -7.73 6.26
CA LYS A 331 20.08 -7.03 7.42
C LYS A 331 19.27 -7.26 8.70
N LEU A 332 17.93 -7.23 8.60
CA LEU A 332 17.04 -7.48 9.74
C LEU A 332 17.15 -8.93 10.25
N VAL A 333 17.14 -9.90 9.35
CA VAL A 333 17.29 -11.34 9.69
C VAL A 333 18.66 -11.62 10.31
N ASP A 334 19.74 -11.04 9.74
CA ASP A 334 21.10 -11.18 10.27
C ASP A 334 21.25 -10.55 11.65
N ALA A 335 20.57 -9.44 11.92
CA ALA A 335 20.54 -8.84 13.25
C ALA A 335 19.83 -9.72 14.28
N ILE A 336 18.69 -10.34 13.92
CA ILE A 336 17.97 -11.32 14.75
C ILE A 336 18.88 -12.52 15.06
N ASP A 337 19.61 -13.02 14.07
CA ASP A 337 20.57 -14.11 14.23
C ASP A 337 21.75 -13.70 15.15
N GLY A 338 22.33 -12.52 14.90
CA GLY A 338 23.42 -11.97 15.71
C GLY A 338 23.05 -11.72 17.17
N MET A 339 21.77 -11.52 17.49
CA MET A 339 21.24 -11.42 18.85
C MET A 339 20.94 -12.79 19.47
N GLY A 340 21.16 -13.91 18.74
CA GLY A 340 20.86 -15.28 19.20
C GLY A 340 19.36 -15.63 19.26
N LEU A 341 18.52 -14.89 18.54
CA LEU A 341 17.05 -15.05 18.58
C LEU A 341 16.51 -15.90 17.43
N ARG A 342 17.34 -16.24 16.43
CA ARG A 342 16.91 -16.86 15.17
C ARG A 342 16.17 -18.18 15.37
N ASP A 343 16.65 -19.03 16.26
CA ASP A 343 16.06 -20.35 16.49
C ASP A 343 14.63 -20.27 17.04
N ASP A 344 14.36 -19.23 17.84
CA ASP A 344 13.06 -18.99 18.48
C ASP A 344 12.24 -17.89 17.79
N THR A 345 12.53 -17.62 16.52
CA THR A 345 11.80 -16.65 15.71
C THR A 345 11.15 -17.34 14.50
N LEU A 346 9.81 -17.28 14.43
CA LEU A 346 9.06 -17.61 13.22
C LEU A 346 9.10 -16.42 12.26
N ILE A 347 9.73 -16.61 11.11
CA ILE A 347 9.74 -15.64 10.02
C ILE A 347 8.73 -16.10 8.96
N ILE A 348 7.77 -15.25 8.66
CA ILE A 348 6.75 -15.40 7.61
C ILE A 348 7.03 -14.34 6.55
N TYR A 349 7.44 -14.76 5.36
CA TYR A 349 7.78 -13.86 4.27
C TYR A 349 6.79 -14.05 3.11
N ALA A 350 5.75 -13.22 3.07
CA ALA A 350 4.82 -13.14 1.94
C ALA A 350 5.43 -12.28 0.84
N VAL A 351 5.61 -12.89 -0.33
CA VAL A 351 6.35 -12.29 -1.46
C VAL A 351 5.59 -11.15 -2.11
N GLY A 352 4.24 -11.14 -2.04
CA GLY A 352 3.40 -10.05 -2.52
C GLY A 352 2.04 -10.06 -1.84
N ASP A 353 1.42 -8.89 -1.74
CA ASP A 353 0.07 -8.70 -1.22
C ASP A 353 -1.01 -8.81 -2.31
N ASN A 354 -0.62 -8.76 -3.56
CA ASN A 354 -1.42 -9.02 -4.76
C ASN A 354 -0.48 -9.42 -5.91
N GLY A 355 -1.01 -9.65 -7.11
CA GLY A 355 -0.17 -9.82 -8.29
C GLY A 355 0.61 -8.55 -8.66
N PRO A 356 1.53 -8.61 -9.62
CA PRO A 356 2.30 -7.44 -10.08
C PRO A 356 1.36 -6.39 -10.67
N SER A 357 1.76 -5.11 -10.58
CA SER A 357 0.94 -3.97 -10.98
C SER A 357 1.01 -3.67 -12.48
N ALA A 358 -0.13 -3.33 -13.06
CA ALA A 358 -0.28 -2.86 -14.44
C ALA A 358 -0.50 -1.33 -14.53
N GLU A 359 -0.32 -0.59 -13.44
CA GLU A 359 -0.63 0.84 -13.34
C GLU A 359 0.25 1.70 -14.27
N GLY A 360 1.41 1.19 -14.70
CA GLY A 360 2.22 1.81 -15.75
C GLY A 360 1.63 1.74 -17.16
N SER A 361 0.44 1.15 -17.33
CA SER A 361 -0.25 1.04 -18.63
C SER A 361 0.59 0.33 -19.71
N LEU A 362 0.36 0.65 -20.99
CA LEU A 362 1.02 -0.02 -22.12
C LEU A 362 2.47 0.41 -22.35
N THR A 363 2.82 1.63 -21.95
CA THR A 363 4.12 2.28 -22.26
C THR A 363 5.05 2.41 -21.07
N GLY A 364 4.60 2.10 -19.87
CA GLY A 364 5.25 2.59 -18.67
C GLY A 364 5.00 4.08 -18.47
N THR A 365 5.56 4.64 -17.41
CA THR A 365 5.41 6.07 -17.09
C THR A 365 6.59 6.59 -16.28
N LEU A 366 6.81 7.90 -16.33
CA LEU A 366 7.66 8.63 -15.37
C LEU A 366 6.84 9.27 -14.25
N ASN A 367 5.49 9.25 -14.35
CA ASN A 367 4.61 9.79 -13.32
C ASN A 367 3.35 8.92 -13.18
N ASN A 368 3.29 8.13 -12.11
CA ASN A 368 2.21 7.17 -11.88
C ASN A 368 0.84 7.84 -11.70
N MET A 369 0.78 9.07 -11.14
CA MET A 369 -0.48 9.82 -11.01
C MET A 369 -1.11 10.12 -12.36
N LYS A 370 -0.31 10.31 -13.39
CA LYS A 370 -0.76 10.58 -14.76
C LYS A 370 -1.46 9.37 -15.36
N THR A 371 -0.85 8.17 -15.26
CA THR A 371 -1.44 6.94 -15.78
C THR A 371 -2.68 6.50 -15.04
N GLN A 372 -2.76 6.76 -13.73
CA GLN A 372 -3.98 6.53 -12.94
C GLN A 372 -5.18 7.39 -13.41
N LEU A 373 -4.94 8.45 -14.16
CA LEU A 373 -5.96 9.27 -14.82
C LEU A 373 -6.18 8.91 -16.31
N GLY A 374 -5.53 7.83 -16.80
CA GLY A 374 -5.64 7.40 -18.18
C GLY A 374 -4.80 8.21 -19.17
N LEU A 375 -3.88 9.05 -18.68
CA LEU A 375 -2.96 9.81 -19.52
C LEU A 375 -1.67 9.00 -19.75
N LEU A 376 -1.27 8.84 -21.02
CA LEU A 376 -0.06 8.10 -21.39
C LEU A 376 1.12 9.04 -21.57
N ASP A 377 2.31 8.55 -21.22
CA ASP A 377 3.58 9.24 -21.50
C ASP A 377 4.07 8.94 -22.91
N ASP A 378 4.66 9.95 -23.54
CA ASP A 378 5.34 9.78 -24.82
C ASP A 378 6.71 9.10 -24.64
N VAL A 379 6.93 8.01 -25.37
CA VAL A 379 8.17 7.21 -25.32
C VAL A 379 9.41 8.05 -25.61
N SER A 380 9.35 8.97 -26.59
CA SER A 380 10.49 9.80 -26.95
C SER A 380 10.88 10.79 -25.86
N SER A 381 9.89 11.27 -25.10
CA SER A 381 10.11 12.12 -23.92
C SER A 381 10.71 11.35 -22.76
N MET A 382 10.18 10.16 -22.46
CA MET A 382 10.72 9.28 -21.41
C MET A 382 12.17 8.86 -21.68
N LEU A 383 12.52 8.61 -22.93
CA LEU A 383 13.90 8.23 -23.34
C LEU A 383 14.96 9.29 -23.01
N LYS A 384 14.59 10.56 -22.94
CA LYS A 384 15.52 11.64 -22.54
C LYS A 384 16.01 11.45 -21.10
N HIS A 385 15.21 10.79 -20.27
CA HIS A 385 15.44 10.58 -18.86
C HIS A 385 15.78 9.12 -18.50
N ILE A 386 16.10 8.27 -19.50
CA ILE A 386 16.35 6.83 -19.30
C ILE A 386 17.42 6.53 -18.24
N GLY A 387 18.41 7.40 -18.07
CA GLY A 387 19.49 7.27 -17.08
C GLY A 387 19.08 7.64 -15.66
N GLU A 388 17.94 8.31 -15.50
CA GLU A 388 17.42 8.85 -14.24
C GLU A 388 16.25 8.01 -13.71
N ILE A 389 15.71 7.10 -14.53
CA ILE A 389 14.61 6.19 -14.14
C ILE A 389 15.04 5.37 -12.92
N GLY A 390 14.23 5.40 -11.89
CA GLY A 390 14.49 4.78 -10.59
C GLY A 390 15.02 5.74 -9.54
N GLY A 391 15.38 6.98 -9.94
CA GLY A 391 15.83 8.05 -9.05
C GLY A 391 14.68 8.87 -8.46
N PRO A 392 15.00 9.80 -7.53
CA PRO A 392 14.00 10.58 -6.79
C PRO A 392 13.19 11.58 -7.62
N GLN A 393 13.60 11.85 -8.87
CA GLN A 393 12.97 12.87 -9.71
C GLN A 393 11.69 12.40 -10.40
N PHE A 394 11.43 11.08 -10.47
CA PHE A 394 10.31 10.53 -11.21
C PHE A 394 9.55 9.47 -10.40
N GLU A 395 8.26 9.47 -10.52
CA GLU A 395 7.38 8.41 -9.98
C GLU A 395 7.12 7.34 -11.04
N ASN A 396 8.18 6.62 -11.40
CA ASN A 396 8.20 5.72 -12.54
C ASN A 396 7.55 4.35 -12.27
N HIS A 397 6.98 3.79 -13.34
CA HIS A 397 6.43 2.44 -13.37
C HIS A 397 6.73 1.76 -14.72
N TYR A 398 6.91 0.44 -14.74
CA TYR A 398 7.13 -0.35 -15.96
C TYR A 398 5.83 -0.58 -16.76
N PRO A 399 5.92 -0.92 -18.08
CA PRO A 399 4.74 -1.25 -18.88
C PRO A 399 4.16 -2.62 -18.53
N VAL A 400 2.85 -2.80 -18.84
CA VAL A 400 2.04 -4.00 -18.52
C VAL A 400 2.65 -5.33 -19.01
N GLY A 401 3.45 -5.33 -20.06
CA GLY A 401 4.12 -6.55 -20.55
C GLY A 401 5.03 -7.17 -19.48
N TRP A 402 5.75 -6.36 -18.71
CA TRP A 402 6.57 -6.84 -17.59
C TRP A 402 5.73 -7.25 -16.38
N CYS A 403 4.63 -6.55 -16.13
CA CYS A 403 3.65 -6.95 -15.14
C CYS A 403 3.15 -8.38 -15.42
N TRP A 404 2.68 -8.64 -16.65
CA TRP A 404 2.23 -9.96 -17.08
C TRP A 404 3.33 -11.02 -17.00
N ALA A 405 4.58 -10.67 -17.34
CA ALA A 405 5.71 -11.56 -17.17
C ALA A 405 5.94 -11.94 -15.69
N GLY A 406 5.74 -10.99 -14.79
CA GLY A 406 5.86 -11.19 -13.34
C GLY A 406 4.83 -12.14 -12.74
N SER A 407 3.70 -12.36 -13.39
CA SER A 407 2.66 -13.31 -12.97
C SER A 407 2.94 -14.77 -13.36
N SER A 408 4.04 -15.06 -14.08
CA SER A 408 4.32 -16.41 -14.63
C SER A 408 4.18 -17.51 -13.59
N PRO A 409 3.48 -18.64 -13.89
CA PRO A 409 2.94 -19.04 -15.18
C PRO A 409 1.47 -18.62 -15.42
N PHE A 410 0.89 -17.82 -14.53
CA PHE A 410 -0.54 -17.51 -14.47
C PHE A 410 -0.99 -16.45 -15.49
N GLN A 411 -2.31 -16.36 -15.67
CA GLN A 411 -2.98 -15.28 -16.41
C GLN A 411 -3.17 -14.07 -15.51
N TRP A 412 -3.20 -12.88 -16.11
CA TRP A 412 -3.55 -11.61 -15.48
C TRP A 412 -2.59 -11.16 -14.36
N MET A 413 -3.05 -10.26 -13.48
CA MET A 413 -2.22 -9.47 -12.56
C MET A 413 -3.08 -8.80 -11.48
N LYS A 414 -2.52 -7.87 -10.70
CA LYS A 414 -3.20 -7.01 -9.70
C LYS A 414 -4.56 -6.53 -10.21
N GLN A 415 -5.57 -6.41 -9.36
CA GLN A 415 -6.98 -6.11 -9.58
C GLN A 415 -7.82 -7.28 -10.14
N VAL A 416 -7.22 -8.30 -10.74
CA VAL A 416 -7.95 -9.40 -11.37
C VAL A 416 -8.11 -10.56 -10.41
N ALA A 417 -9.17 -10.53 -9.60
CA ALA A 417 -9.44 -11.56 -8.59
C ALA A 417 -9.94 -12.89 -9.17
N SER A 418 -10.33 -12.92 -10.46
CA SER A 418 -10.81 -14.11 -11.14
C SER A 418 -9.70 -15.11 -11.49
N HIS A 419 -8.43 -14.67 -11.51
CA HIS A 419 -7.30 -15.48 -11.97
C HIS A 419 -6.10 -15.39 -11.02
N PHE A 420 -5.28 -16.41 -11.03
CA PHE A 420 -4.18 -16.55 -10.10
C PHE A 420 -3.03 -15.55 -10.29
N GLY A 421 -2.92 -14.91 -11.45
CA GLY A 421 -1.97 -13.81 -11.62
C GLY A 421 -2.26 -12.61 -10.72
N GLY A 422 -3.53 -12.41 -10.32
CA GLY A 422 -3.92 -11.38 -9.36
C GLY A 422 -3.87 -11.82 -7.90
N THR A 423 -4.01 -13.13 -7.62
CA THR A 423 -4.27 -13.63 -6.26
C THR A 423 -3.27 -14.64 -5.73
N ARG A 424 -2.49 -15.34 -6.58
CA ARG A 424 -1.52 -16.35 -6.11
C ARG A 424 -0.13 -15.76 -5.99
N ASN A 425 0.42 -15.82 -4.77
CA ASN A 425 1.75 -15.35 -4.44
C ASN A 425 2.61 -16.43 -3.80
N GLY A 426 3.92 -16.19 -3.73
CA GLY A 426 4.84 -17.04 -2.99
C GLY A 426 4.81 -16.71 -1.50
N LEU A 427 4.93 -17.74 -0.66
CA LEU A 427 5.09 -17.58 0.77
C LEU A 427 6.24 -18.46 1.27
N VAL A 428 7.08 -17.92 2.13
CA VAL A 428 8.12 -18.67 2.84
C VAL A 428 7.87 -18.58 4.33
N MET A 429 7.96 -19.72 5.02
CA MET A 429 7.95 -19.77 6.49
C MET A 429 9.23 -20.47 6.98
N SER A 430 9.98 -19.79 7.85
CA SER A 430 11.22 -20.32 8.41
C SER A 430 11.22 -20.16 9.93
N TRP A 431 11.33 -21.28 10.64
CA TRP A 431 11.39 -21.35 12.10
C TRP A 431 12.21 -22.57 12.53
N PRO A 432 13.52 -22.41 12.80
CA PRO A 432 14.41 -23.55 13.07
C PRO A 432 13.95 -24.47 14.20
N LYS A 433 13.37 -23.91 15.27
CA LYS A 433 12.87 -24.69 16.42
C LYS A 433 11.56 -25.44 16.12
N GLY A 434 10.66 -24.87 15.29
CA GLY A 434 9.32 -25.41 15.05
C GLY A 434 9.14 -26.15 13.73
N ILE A 435 9.92 -25.80 12.69
CA ILE A 435 9.85 -26.42 11.35
C ILE A 435 11.10 -27.27 11.14
N ARG A 436 10.92 -28.57 11.07
CA ARG A 436 12.04 -29.52 10.92
C ARG A 436 12.30 -29.94 9.47
N ASP A 437 11.29 -29.89 8.61
CA ASP A 437 11.44 -30.15 7.18
C ASP A 437 12.01 -28.88 6.53
N ARG A 438 13.23 -28.96 6.01
CA ARG A 438 13.96 -27.81 5.45
C ARG A 438 14.00 -27.88 3.94
N GLY A 439 13.78 -26.74 3.28
CA GLY A 439 13.78 -26.64 1.82
C GLY A 439 12.54 -27.25 1.17
N GLY A 440 11.56 -27.71 1.96
CA GLY A 440 10.37 -28.37 1.45
C GLY A 440 9.38 -27.45 0.75
N VAL A 441 8.68 -27.98 -0.26
CA VAL A 441 7.56 -27.30 -0.92
C VAL A 441 6.25 -27.80 -0.33
N ARG A 442 5.31 -26.88 -0.11
CA ARG A 442 3.94 -27.12 0.36
C ARG A 442 2.95 -26.68 -0.71
N SER A 443 2.06 -27.61 -1.09
CA SER A 443 1.07 -27.41 -2.17
C SER A 443 -0.37 -27.45 -1.69
N GLN A 444 -0.59 -27.39 -0.37
CA GLN A 444 -1.93 -27.21 0.19
C GLN A 444 -2.45 -25.83 -0.20
N PHE A 445 -3.74 -25.73 -0.45
CA PHE A 445 -4.39 -24.46 -0.78
C PHE A 445 -4.54 -23.61 0.50
N HIS A 446 -3.97 -22.42 0.49
CA HIS A 446 -4.02 -21.47 1.60
C HIS A 446 -4.36 -20.05 1.11
N HIS A 447 -4.89 -19.24 2.02
CA HIS A 447 -5.21 -17.84 1.79
C HIS A 447 -4.57 -16.97 2.88
N CYS A 448 -4.37 -15.69 2.63
CA CYS A 448 -3.72 -14.76 3.58
C CYS A 448 -4.41 -14.71 4.95
N ILE A 449 -5.72 -14.98 5.02
CA ILE A 449 -6.45 -15.07 6.29
C ILE A 449 -5.98 -16.23 7.19
N ASP A 450 -5.24 -17.20 6.65
CA ASP A 450 -4.72 -18.36 7.38
C ASP A 450 -3.50 -18.02 8.27
N ILE A 451 -2.90 -16.85 8.04
CA ILE A 451 -1.71 -16.41 8.79
C ILE A 451 -2.05 -16.12 10.25
N VAL A 452 -3.17 -15.46 10.55
CA VAL A 452 -3.54 -15.14 11.95
C VAL A 452 -3.73 -16.39 12.78
N PRO A 453 -4.60 -17.37 12.41
CA PRO A 453 -4.75 -18.57 13.23
C PRO A 453 -3.46 -19.41 13.29
N THR A 454 -2.57 -19.32 12.29
CA THR A 454 -1.23 -19.94 12.34
C THR A 454 -0.37 -19.29 13.43
N ILE A 455 -0.34 -17.95 13.45
CA ILE A 455 0.40 -17.19 14.48
C ILE A 455 -0.14 -17.52 15.88
N LEU A 456 -1.46 -17.50 16.06
CA LEU A 456 -2.08 -17.78 17.36
C LEU A 456 -1.78 -19.21 17.84
N GLU A 457 -1.86 -20.22 16.96
CA GLU A 457 -1.52 -21.61 17.30
C GLU A 457 -0.05 -21.75 17.68
N VAL A 458 0.88 -21.18 16.92
CA VAL A 458 2.33 -21.19 17.21
C VAL A 458 2.65 -20.47 18.50
N ALA A 459 2.00 -19.35 18.79
CA ALA A 459 2.15 -18.57 20.01
C ALA A 459 1.46 -19.21 21.23
N GLY A 460 0.60 -20.20 21.03
CA GLY A 460 -0.24 -20.77 22.10
C GLY A 460 -1.26 -19.79 22.66
N VAL A 461 -1.69 -18.83 21.87
CA VAL A 461 -2.65 -17.77 22.23
C VAL A 461 -4.05 -18.16 21.74
N PRO A 462 -5.08 -18.13 22.61
CA PRO A 462 -6.44 -18.44 22.19
C PRO A 462 -7.03 -17.36 21.26
N GLU A 463 -7.93 -17.77 20.38
CA GLU A 463 -8.76 -16.83 19.62
C GLU A 463 -9.62 -16.02 20.59
N PRO A 464 -9.61 -14.67 20.54
CA PRO A 464 -10.40 -13.87 21.47
C PRO A 464 -11.88 -13.88 21.11
N ARG A 465 -12.74 -14.05 22.13
CA ARG A 465 -14.18 -13.84 22.02
C ARG A 465 -14.59 -12.40 22.22
N GLU A 466 -13.78 -11.65 22.98
CA GLU A 466 -14.02 -10.25 23.29
C GLU A 466 -12.69 -9.47 23.34
N VAL A 467 -12.66 -8.29 22.74
CA VAL A 467 -11.50 -7.37 22.79
C VAL A 467 -12.03 -5.97 23.11
N ASN A 468 -11.50 -5.35 24.17
CA ASN A 468 -11.89 -4.01 24.62
C ASN A 468 -13.41 -3.85 24.85
N GLY A 469 -14.08 -4.89 25.33
CA GLY A 469 -15.53 -4.89 25.57
C GLY A 469 -16.39 -5.13 24.32
N VAL A 470 -15.77 -5.48 23.19
CA VAL A 470 -16.45 -5.74 21.92
C VAL A 470 -16.35 -7.22 21.57
N ALA A 471 -17.51 -7.87 21.39
CA ALA A 471 -17.58 -9.26 20.94
C ALA A 471 -16.97 -9.41 19.54
N GLN A 472 -16.13 -10.44 19.37
CA GLN A 472 -15.40 -10.64 18.12
C GLN A 472 -16.15 -11.56 17.16
N LYS A 473 -16.15 -11.20 15.87
CA LYS A 473 -16.49 -12.14 14.78
C LYS A 473 -15.47 -13.28 14.79
N PRO A 474 -15.86 -14.53 14.50
CA PRO A 474 -14.92 -15.63 14.41
C PRO A 474 -13.81 -15.37 13.37
N ILE A 475 -12.60 -15.89 13.62
CA ILE A 475 -11.55 -15.95 12.61
C ILE A 475 -12.00 -16.89 11.48
N GLU A 476 -11.84 -16.47 10.23
CA GLU A 476 -12.29 -17.23 9.04
C GLU A 476 -11.12 -18.01 8.40
N GLY A 477 -9.90 -17.77 8.90
CA GLY A 477 -8.68 -18.47 8.52
C GLY A 477 -8.58 -19.86 9.13
N ILE A 478 -7.69 -20.69 8.58
CA ILE A 478 -7.36 -22.05 9.03
C ILE A 478 -5.85 -22.12 9.25
N SER A 479 -5.42 -22.51 10.46
CA SER A 479 -3.99 -22.61 10.76
C SER A 479 -3.25 -23.53 9.78
N MET A 480 -2.06 -23.11 9.37
CA MET A 480 -1.16 -23.81 8.46
C MET A 480 -0.19 -24.75 9.19
N VAL A 481 -0.19 -24.78 10.53
CA VAL A 481 0.76 -25.59 11.36
C VAL A 481 0.74 -27.08 10.98
N TYR A 482 -0.42 -27.61 10.57
CA TYR A 482 -0.54 -29.01 10.13
C TYR A 482 0.37 -29.36 8.93
N THR A 483 0.81 -28.37 8.16
CA THR A 483 1.70 -28.56 7.01
C THR A 483 3.17 -28.57 7.38
N PHE A 484 3.54 -28.14 8.58
CA PHE A 484 4.95 -27.99 8.99
C PHE A 484 5.71 -29.32 8.96
N ALA A 485 5.06 -30.40 9.41
CA ALA A 485 5.67 -31.74 9.48
C ALA A 485 5.25 -32.69 8.34
N ASP A 486 4.15 -32.40 7.63
CA ASP A 486 3.58 -33.30 6.64
C ASP A 486 3.24 -32.59 5.32
N LYS A 487 4.12 -32.82 4.32
CA LYS A 487 3.91 -32.32 2.97
C LYS A 487 2.73 -32.96 2.22
N SER A 488 2.29 -34.13 2.69
CA SER A 488 1.21 -34.93 2.07
C SER A 488 -0.16 -34.69 2.74
N ALA A 489 -0.20 -33.93 3.81
CA ALA A 489 -1.45 -33.60 4.49
C ALA A 489 -2.46 -32.98 3.50
N PRO A 490 -3.73 -33.40 3.51
CA PRO A 490 -4.74 -32.80 2.64
C PRO A 490 -4.96 -31.33 2.99
N SER A 491 -5.32 -30.52 1.99
CA SER A 491 -5.72 -29.12 2.23
C SER A 491 -6.90 -29.08 3.20
N ARG A 492 -6.77 -28.30 4.25
CA ARG A 492 -7.88 -28.08 5.20
C ARG A 492 -8.83 -26.98 4.73
N ARG A 493 -8.34 -26.05 3.89
CA ARG A 493 -9.20 -25.04 3.23
C ARG A 493 -9.87 -25.68 2.02
N VAL A 494 -11.16 -25.87 2.11
CA VAL A 494 -11.99 -26.49 1.06
C VAL A 494 -12.62 -25.44 0.15
N THR A 495 -12.97 -24.27 0.70
CA THR A 495 -13.66 -23.20 -0.04
C THR A 495 -13.01 -21.86 0.23
N GLN A 496 -12.84 -21.05 -0.82
CA GLN A 496 -12.42 -19.66 -0.75
C GLN A 496 -13.00 -18.88 -1.94
N TYR A 497 -13.70 -17.79 -1.66
CA TYR A 497 -14.09 -16.83 -2.68
C TYR A 497 -13.01 -15.78 -2.90
N PHE A 498 -13.02 -15.17 -4.07
CA PHE A 498 -12.24 -14.00 -4.46
C PHE A 498 -13.16 -13.00 -5.15
N GLU A 499 -13.00 -11.70 -4.86
CA GLU A 499 -13.68 -10.63 -5.57
C GLU A 499 -12.85 -9.36 -5.49
N MET A 500 -12.80 -8.63 -6.60
CA MET A 500 -12.23 -7.29 -6.69
C MET A 500 -12.74 -6.57 -7.93
N LEU A 501 -13.45 -5.44 -7.74
CA LEU A 501 -13.96 -4.59 -8.84
C LEU A 501 -14.76 -5.38 -9.89
N GLY A 502 -15.61 -6.31 -9.43
CA GLY A 502 -16.42 -7.17 -10.29
C GLY A 502 -15.74 -8.45 -10.76
N ASN A 503 -14.40 -8.49 -10.81
CA ASN A 503 -13.65 -9.73 -11.09
C ASN A 503 -13.82 -10.69 -9.91
N ARG A 504 -14.27 -11.90 -10.17
CA ARG A 504 -14.65 -12.82 -9.11
C ARG A 504 -14.33 -14.26 -9.39
N ALA A 505 -14.05 -15.03 -8.35
CA ALA A 505 -13.84 -16.47 -8.44
C ALA A 505 -14.26 -17.19 -7.16
N LEU A 506 -14.51 -18.50 -7.30
CA LEU A 506 -14.64 -19.42 -6.19
C LEU A 506 -13.73 -20.63 -6.40
N TYR A 507 -12.88 -20.88 -5.41
CA TYR A 507 -12.19 -22.16 -5.21
C TYR A 507 -13.08 -23.07 -4.37
N HIS A 508 -13.26 -24.30 -4.81
CA HIS A 508 -13.87 -25.36 -4.01
C HIS A 508 -13.29 -26.74 -4.39
N ASP A 509 -12.64 -27.39 -3.44
CA ASP A 509 -12.14 -28.76 -3.53
C ASP A 509 -11.41 -29.08 -4.84
N GLY A 510 -10.34 -28.34 -5.14
CA GLY A 510 -9.51 -28.51 -6.35
C GLY A 510 -10.06 -27.85 -7.62
N TRP A 511 -11.27 -27.30 -7.58
CA TRP A 511 -11.89 -26.59 -8.71
C TRP A 511 -11.93 -25.08 -8.49
N VAL A 512 -11.79 -24.32 -9.56
CA VAL A 512 -11.95 -22.87 -9.57
C VAL A 512 -12.88 -22.47 -10.71
N ALA A 513 -13.98 -21.79 -10.35
CA ALA A 513 -14.77 -21.04 -11.33
C ALA A 513 -14.36 -19.58 -11.22
N GLY A 514 -14.00 -18.95 -12.33
CA GLY A 514 -13.56 -17.54 -12.40
C GLY A 514 -14.32 -16.75 -13.45
N CYS A 515 -14.54 -15.47 -13.20
CA CYS A 515 -15.17 -14.55 -14.12
C CYS A 515 -14.40 -13.25 -14.21
N LEU A 516 -13.73 -13.01 -15.34
CA LEU A 516 -13.15 -11.72 -15.66
C LEU A 516 -14.28 -10.74 -16.00
N HIS A 517 -14.32 -9.60 -15.32
CA HIS A 517 -15.36 -8.59 -15.54
C HIS A 517 -14.79 -7.39 -16.32
N GLY A 518 -15.25 -7.22 -17.51
CA GLY A 518 -15.17 -6.14 -18.50
C GLY A 518 -13.99 -5.16 -18.56
N ARG A 519 -13.47 -4.65 -17.45
CA ARG A 519 -12.41 -3.62 -17.44
C ARG A 519 -11.01 -4.22 -17.38
N LEU A 520 -10.13 -3.81 -18.28
CA LEU A 520 -8.71 -4.17 -18.20
C LEU A 520 -8.01 -3.43 -17.05
N PRO A 521 -7.06 -4.07 -16.32
CA PRO A 521 -6.43 -3.48 -15.14
C PRO A 521 -5.72 -2.14 -15.35
N TRP A 522 -5.26 -1.87 -16.55
CA TRP A 522 -4.58 -0.61 -16.93
C TRP A 522 -5.49 0.46 -17.52
N LEU A 523 -6.80 0.24 -17.51
CA LEU A 523 -7.79 1.21 -17.96
C LEU A 523 -8.52 1.80 -16.75
N THR A 524 -8.76 3.11 -16.78
CA THR A 524 -9.49 3.83 -15.74
C THR A 524 -11.00 3.80 -15.95
N ALA A 525 -11.43 3.49 -17.16
CA ALA A 525 -12.83 3.38 -17.54
C ALA A 525 -13.08 2.09 -18.36
N GLY A 526 -14.31 1.78 -18.52
CA GLY A 526 -14.79 0.54 -19.12
C GLY A 526 -15.55 -0.24 -18.05
N GLY A 527 -16.67 -0.76 -18.41
CA GLY A 527 -17.50 -1.64 -17.60
C GLY A 527 -18.38 -2.40 -18.57
N ALA A 528 -18.68 -3.63 -18.24
CA ALA A 528 -19.70 -4.41 -18.92
C ALA A 528 -20.87 -4.59 -17.95
N SER A 529 -22.07 -4.87 -18.48
CA SER A 529 -23.13 -5.35 -17.60
C SER A 529 -22.71 -6.71 -17.01
N PHE A 530 -22.93 -6.92 -15.72
CA PHE A 530 -22.73 -8.22 -15.07
C PHE A 530 -23.52 -9.35 -15.75
N ASP A 531 -24.59 -9.02 -16.48
CA ASP A 531 -25.38 -9.98 -17.26
C ASP A 531 -24.64 -10.55 -18.48
N ASN A 532 -23.57 -9.88 -18.93
CA ASN A 532 -22.76 -10.30 -20.07
C ASN A 532 -21.50 -11.08 -19.65
N ASP A 533 -21.33 -11.33 -18.39
CA ASP A 533 -20.15 -12.00 -17.86
C ASP A 533 -20.08 -13.48 -18.26
N SER A 534 -18.91 -13.88 -18.73
CA SER A 534 -18.59 -15.26 -19.03
C SER A 534 -17.72 -15.87 -17.93
N TRP A 535 -18.13 -17.04 -17.48
CA TRP A 535 -17.38 -17.78 -16.47
C TRP A 535 -16.53 -18.85 -17.11
N GLU A 536 -15.33 -19.04 -16.57
CA GLU A 536 -14.37 -20.09 -16.91
C GLU A 536 -14.27 -21.09 -15.74
N LEU A 537 -13.90 -22.33 -16.03
CA LEU A 537 -13.79 -23.40 -15.04
C LEU A 537 -12.46 -24.12 -15.17
N TYR A 538 -11.78 -24.33 -14.04
CA TYR A 538 -10.47 -24.98 -14.00
C TYR A 538 -10.39 -26.04 -12.89
N HIS A 539 -9.75 -27.17 -13.18
CA HIS A 539 -9.37 -28.18 -12.18
C HIS A 539 -7.91 -28.00 -11.81
N ILE A 540 -7.60 -27.25 -10.75
CA ILE A 540 -6.25 -26.76 -10.47
C ILE A 540 -5.27 -27.80 -9.93
N ASP A 541 -5.73 -28.99 -9.58
CA ASP A 541 -4.85 -30.12 -9.25
C ASP A 541 -4.26 -30.77 -10.50
N GLU A 542 -4.97 -30.65 -11.63
CA GLU A 542 -4.52 -31.11 -12.94
C GLU A 542 -3.92 -29.98 -13.77
N ASP A 543 -4.46 -28.78 -13.66
CA ASP A 543 -4.09 -27.58 -14.39
C ASP A 543 -3.63 -26.46 -13.42
N PHE A 544 -2.39 -26.51 -13.00
CA PHE A 544 -1.81 -25.61 -12.01
C PHE A 544 -1.94 -24.12 -12.36
N SER A 545 -1.90 -23.80 -13.64
CA SER A 545 -1.83 -22.41 -14.17
C SER A 545 -3.14 -21.83 -14.67
N GLN A 546 -4.24 -22.57 -14.63
CA GLN A 546 -5.52 -22.16 -15.25
C GLN A 546 -5.38 -21.95 -16.78
N ALA A 547 -4.78 -22.93 -17.47
CA ALA A 547 -4.51 -22.85 -18.91
C ALA A 547 -5.58 -23.55 -19.79
N ASN A 548 -6.44 -24.37 -19.19
CA ASN A 548 -7.44 -25.13 -19.93
C ASN A 548 -8.83 -24.92 -19.32
N ASP A 549 -9.63 -24.10 -19.97
CA ASP A 549 -11.02 -23.85 -19.56
C ASP A 549 -11.88 -25.10 -19.82
N LEU A 550 -12.58 -25.54 -18.78
CA LEU A 550 -13.49 -26.70 -18.78
C LEU A 550 -14.97 -26.31 -18.72
N ALA A 551 -15.32 -25.03 -18.76
CA ALA A 551 -16.68 -24.53 -18.58
C ALA A 551 -17.69 -25.21 -19.53
N ALA A 552 -17.31 -25.34 -20.80
CA ALA A 552 -18.17 -26.01 -21.80
C ALA A 552 -18.27 -27.55 -21.63
N LYS A 553 -17.28 -28.15 -20.96
CA LYS A 553 -17.23 -29.61 -20.74
C LYS A 553 -17.93 -30.04 -19.47
N GLU A 554 -17.90 -29.19 -18.45
CA GLU A 554 -18.39 -29.47 -17.10
C GLU A 554 -19.42 -28.40 -16.64
N PRO A 555 -20.52 -28.20 -17.39
CA PRO A 555 -21.47 -27.11 -17.13
C PRO A 555 -22.21 -27.25 -15.79
N GLU A 556 -22.44 -28.49 -15.32
CA GLU A 556 -23.05 -28.74 -14.01
C GLU A 556 -22.13 -28.33 -12.87
N LYS A 557 -20.81 -28.66 -12.99
CA LYS A 557 -19.80 -28.24 -12.02
C LYS A 557 -19.64 -26.74 -11.97
N LEU A 558 -19.64 -26.09 -13.14
CA LEU A 558 -19.61 -24.64 -13.20
C LEU A 558 -20.79 -24.02 -12.46
N ARG A 559 -22.01 -24.50 -12.69
CA ARG A 559 -23.22 -24.00 -12.01
C ARG A 559 -23.15 -24.21 -10.49
N ASP A 560 -22.69 -25.37 -10.02
CA ASP A 560 -22.48 -25.63 -8.58
C ASP A 560 -21.53 -24.58 -7.96
N LEU A 561 -20.44 -24.22 -8.64
CA LEU A 561 -19.49 -23.24 -8.12
C LEU A 561 -20.07 -21.80 -8.18
N GLN A 562 -20.84 -21.47 -9.21
CA GLN A 562 -21.53 -20.17 -9.29
C GLN A 562 -22.52 -19.99 -8.13
N ASP A 563 -23.35 -21.00 -7.85
CA ASP A 563 -24.32 -20.98 -6.75
C ASP A 563 -23.60 -20.86 -5.39
N ARG A 564 -22.50 -21.57 -5.21
CA ARG A 564 -21.64 -21.46 -4.01
C ARG A 564 -21.00 -20.07 -3.90
N PHE A 565 -20.54 -19.47 -5.00
CA PHE A 565 -20.03 -18.10 -4.98
C PHE A 565 -21.07 -17.13 -4.45
N MET A 566 -22.32 -17.22 -4.92
CA MET A 566 -23.39 -16.36 -4.43
C MET A 566 -23.69 -16.56 -2.94
N ALA A 567 -23.61 -17.80 -2.45
CA ALA A 567 -23.77 -18.10 -1.03
C ALA A 567 -22.64 -17.49 -0.17
N GLU A 568 -21.39 -17.65 -0.60
CA GLU A 568 -20.24 -17.03 0.08
C GLU A 568 -20.29 -15.49 0.00
N ALA A 569 -20.68 -14.94 -1.15
CA ALA A 569 -20.84 -13.51 -1.36
C ALA A 569 -21.87 -12.89 -0.43
N ALA A 570 -23.02 -13.55 -0.24
CA ALA A 570 -24.04 -13.13 0.71
C ALA A 570 -23.55 -13.21 2.17
N LYS A 571 -22.78 -14.27 2.50
CA LYS A 571 -22.26 -14.52 3.84
C LYS A 571 -21.25 -13.47 4.28
N TYR A 572 -20.36 -13.03 3.39
CA TYR A 572 -19.19 -12.20 3.71
C TYR A 572 -19.30 -10.73 3.26
N ASN A 573 -20.50 -10.22 2.98
CA ASN A 573 -20.75 -8.83 2.57
C ASN A 573 -20.12 -8.45 1.22
N VAL A 574 -19.95 -9.41 0.32
CA VAL A 574 -19.44 -9.14 -1.05
C VAL A 574 -20.48 -8.43 -1.90
N LEU A 575 -21.76 -8.65 -1.60
CA LEU A 575 -22.85 -8.01 -2.32
C LEU A 575 -23.16 -6.60 -1.76
N PRO A 576 -23.52 -5.64 -2.63
CA PRO A 576 -23.64 -5.77 -4.09
C PRO A 576 -22.25 -5.82 -4.75
N LEU A 577 -22.13 -6.55 -5.88
CA LEU A 577 -20.95 -6.44 -6.74
C LEU A 577 -20.85 -5.01 -7.28
N ASP A 578 -19.65 -4.43 -7.22
CA ASP A 578 -19.44 -3.03 -7.57
C ASP A 578 -18.14 -2.86 -8.40
N ASP A 579 -18.29 -2.71 -9.71
CA ASP A 579 -17.21 -2.56 -10.69
C ASP A 579 -16.77 -1.11 -10.92
N ARG A 580 -17.43 -0.14 -10.26
CA ARG A 580 -17.10 1.28 -10.42
C ARG A 580 -15.64 1.53 -10.04
N PHE A 581 -14.91 2.25 -10.87
CA PHE A 581 -13.52 2.65 -10.63
C PHE A 581 -13.40 4.17 -10.54
N ALA A 582 -13.52 4.87 -11.67
CA ALA A 582 -13.42 6.34 -11.70
C ALA A 582 -14.52 7.03 -10.85
N GLN A 583 -15.73 6.47 -10.84
CA GLN A 583 -16.85 7.01 -10.05
C GLN A 583 -16.60 6.98 -8.53
N ARG A 584 -15.74 6.07 -8.06
CA ARG A 584 -15.35 6.01 -6.64
C ARG A 584 -14.41 7.14 -6.21
N ALA A 585 -13.90 7.95 -7.16
CA ALA A 585 -13.21 9.19 -6.85
C ALA A 585 -14.15 10.26 -6.25
N ASP A 586 -15.49 10.10 -6.36
CA ASP A 586 -16.47 10.98 -5.75
C ASP A 586 -16.37 10.95 -4.22
N PRO A 587 -15.96 12.05 -3.58
CA PRO A 587 -15.81 12.12 -2.12
C PRO A 587 -17.14 12.06 -1.39
N THR A 588 -18.29 12.14 -2.08
CA THR A 588 -19.61 12.00 -1.44
C THR A 588 -19.95 10.55 -1.08
N LEU A 589 -19.21 9.59 -1.59
CA LEU A 589 -19.42 8.17 -1.31
C LEU A 589 -18.91 7.73 0.08
N ARG A 590 -18.13 8.55 0.75
CA ARG A 590 -17.50 8.25 2.04
C ARG A 590 -17.50 9.45 3.00
N PRO A 591 -17.24 9.25 4.31
CA PRO A 591 -17.11 10.33 5.27
C PRO A 591 -16.05 11.36 4.87
N SER A 592 -16.31 12.66 5.11
CA SER A 592 -15.37 13.74 4.82
C SER A 592 -15.61 14.93 5.76
N HIS A 593 -14.53 15.51 6.28
CA HIS A 593 -14.56 16.72 7.10
C HIS A 593 -14.71 18.01 6.29
N VAL A 594 -14.47 17.95 4.98
CA VAL A 594 -14.47 19.12 4.08
C VAL A 594 -15.69 19.20 3.16
N ARG A 595 -16.54 18.19 3.16
CA ARG A 595 -17.73 18.13 2.31
C ARG A 595 -18.64 19.35 2.52
N GLY A 596 -19.03 20.00 1.42
CA GLY A 596 -19.96 21.16 1.42
C GLY A 596 -19.36 22.45 1.99
N LYS A 597 -18.07 22.47 2.30
CA LYS A 597 -17.37 23.69 2.74
C LYS A 597 -16.72 24.38 1.55
N THR A 598 -16.84 25.71 1.51
CA THR A 598 -16.23 26.56 0.47
C THR A 598 -15.28 27.59 1.05
N HIS A 599 -15.24 27.74 2.37
CA HIS A 599 -14.40 28.67 3.11
C HIS A 599 -13.61 27.93 4.18
N PHE A 600 -12.29 28.06 4.14
CA PHE A 600 -11.36 27.37 5.04
C PHE A 600 -10.36 28.37 5.63
N VAL A 601 -10.07 28.24 6.91
CA VAL A 601 -9.09 29.06 7.62
C VAL A 601 -8.09 28.15 8.32
N TYR A 602 -6.82 28.33 7.99
CA TYR A 602 -5.72 27.55 8.54
C TYR A 602 -4.76 28.43 9.34
N PRO A 603 -4.37 28.01 10.54
CA PRO A 603 -3.27 28.63 11.28
C PRO A 603 -1.92 28.27 10.67
N SER A 604 -0.89 29.01 11.03
CA SER A 604 0.50 28.64 10.74
C SER A 604 0.86 27.28 11.37
N GLY A 605 1.71 26.51 10.70
CA GLY A 605 2.13 25.19 11.17
C GLY A 605 1.09 24.09 10.94
N THR A 606 0.04 24.35 10.15
CA THR A 606 -0.81 23.26 9.62
C THR A 606 -0.01 22.46 8.61
N ILE A 607 0.32 21.22 8.91
CA ILE A 607 1.06 20.31 8.03
C ILE A 607 0.40 18.94 7.98
N ARG A 608 0.70 18.18 6.93
CA ARG A 608 0.25 16.79 6.77
C ARG A 608 -1.28 16.63 6.74
N VAL A 609 -2.00 17.61 6.23
CA VAL A 609 -3.42 17.43 5.90
C VAL A 609 -3.52 16.74 4.56
N GLY A 610 -3.95 15.49 4.54
CA GLY A 610 -4.07 14.71 3.29
C GLY A 610 -4.88 15.47 2.23
N GLU A 611 -4.50 15.35 0.97
CA GLU A 611 -5.15 16.07 -0.15
C GLU A 611 -6.68 15.90 -0.14
N ARG A 612 -7.19 14.70 0.15
CA ARG A 612 -8.64 14.40 0.20
C ARG A 612 -9.37 15.00 1.40
N SER A 613 -8.62 15.44 2.41
CA SER A 613 -9.12 16.12 3.60
C SER A 613 -8.86 17.63 3.59
N SER A 614 -8.34 18.16 2.47
CA SER A 614 -8.05 19.57 2.23
C SER A 614 -9.02 20.19 1.20
N PRO A 615 -9.02 21.52 0.98
CA PRO A 615 -9.86 22.17 -0.02
C PRO A 615 -9.52 21.65 -1.43
N ASN A 616 -10.50 21.17 -2.17
CA ASN A 616 -10.29 20.80 -3.57
C ASN A 616 -10.23 22.03 -4.46
N THR A 617 -9.03 22.46 -4.79
CA THR A 617 -8.75 23.63 -5.64
C THR A 617 -8.74 23.32 -7.15
N LYS A 618 -8.89 22.05 -7.52
CA LYS A 618 -8.81 21.63 -8.93
C LYS A 618 -10.10 21.89 -9.68
N ASN A 619 -9.95 22.43 -10.90
CA ASN A 619 -11.05 22.67 -11.84
C ASN A 619 -12.12 23.67 -11.37
N VAL A 620 -11.82 24.48 -10.35
CA VAL A 620 -12.73 25.47 -9.76
C VAL A 620 -12.04 26.82 -9.57
N HIS A 621 -12.82 27.91 -9.64
CA HIS A 621 -12.32 29.19 -9.20
C HIS A 621 -12.02 29.16 -7.72
N HIS A 622 -10.86 29.67 -7.31
CA HIS A 622 -10.47 29.72 -5.91
C HIS A 622 -9.53 30.89 -5.60
N THR A 623 -9.45 31.20 -4.33
CA THR A 623 -8.53 32.21 -3.81
C THR A 623 -7.70 31.57 -2.67
N LEU A 624 -6.40 31.78 -2.74
CA LEU A 624 -5.44 31.49 -1.67
C LEU A 624 -5.01 32.83 -1.09
N ALA A 625 -5.27 33.09 0.18
CA ALA A 625 -4.95 34.38 0.82
C ALA A 625 -4.20 34.17 2.14
N ALA A 626 -2.95 34.60 2.22
CA ALA A 626 -2.11 34.53 3.42
C ALA A 626 -2.00 35.91 4.08
N GLU A 627 -2.40 36.02 5.34
CA GLU A 627 -2.15 37.18 6.16
C GLU A 627 -0.81 36.98 6.87
N VAL A 628 0.19 37.82 6.50
CA VAL A 628 1.59 37.63 6.89
C VAL A 628 2.18 38.92 7.48
N GLU A 629 3.22 38.76 8.29
CA GLU A 629 4.13 39.85 8.70
C GLU A 629 5.53 39.53 8.14
N VAL A 630 5.96 40.43 7.23
CA VAL A 630 7.26 40.36 6.57
C VAL A 630 8.25 41.22 7.37
N PRO A 631 9.37 40.66 7.87
CA PRO A 631 10.38 41.39 8.62
C PRO A 631 11.13 42.40 7.75
N GLU A 632 11.84 43.37 8.37
CA GLU A 632 12.64 44.41 7.68
C GLU A 632 13.68 43.82 6.68
N GLY A 633 14.18 42.61 6.93
CA GLY A 633 15.11 41.92 6.06
C GLY A 633 14.46 41.17 4.88
N GLY A 634 13.11 41.26 4.72
CA GLY A 634 12.36 40.44 3.80
C GLY A 634 12.02 39.05 4.37
N ALA A 635 11.28 38.26 3.60
CA ALA A 635 10.94 36.88 3.95
C ALA A 635 11.03 35.99 2.72
N GLU A 636 11.31 34.71 2.94
CA GLU A 636 11.27 33.63 1.96
C GLU A 636 10.53 32.43 2.55
N GLY A 637 10.02 31.55 1.71
CA GLY A 637 9.37 30.32 2.11
C GLY A 637 7.93 30.19 1.63
N VAL A 638 7.38 29.00 1.83
CA VAL A 638 6.02 28.66 1.40
C VAL A 638 4.98 29.26 2.33
N LEU A 639 3.94 29.87 1.75
CA LEU A 639 2.77 30.34 2.47
C LEU A 639 1.70 29.25 2.57
N VAL A 640 1.42 28.58 1.46
CA VAL A 640 0.51 27.44 1.36
C VAL A 640 0.82 26.65 0.11
N CYS A 641 0.80 25.32 0.22
CA CYS A 641 0.94 24.41 -0.91
C CYS A 641 0.04 23.17 -0.74
N CYS A 642 -0.09 22.43 -1.82
CA CYS A 642 -0.68 21.08 -1.82
C CYS A 642 -0.03 20.26 -2.92
N GLY A 643 0.39 19.01 -2.59
CA GLY A 643 1.08 18.11 -3.51
C GLY A 643 2.59 18.20 -3.36
N GLY A 644 3.32 17.84 -4.40
CA GLY A 644 4.77 17.75 -4.42
C GLY A 644 5.31 17.56 -5.84
N LEU A 645 6.32 16.71 -5.98
CA LEU A 645 7.01 16.48 -7.25
C LEU A 645 6.09 15.91 -8.35
N SER A 646 5.13 15.04 -8.00
CA SER A 646 4.20 14.42 -8.96
C SER A 646 3.15 15.38 -9.52
N GLY A 647 2.89 16.48 -8.81
CA GLY A 647 1.91 17.49 -9.17
C GLY A 647 1.49 18.31 -7.96
N GLY A 648 0.98 19.53 -8.18
CA GLY A 648 0.56 20.37 -7.07
C GLY A 648 0.48 21.84 -7.37
N PHE A 649 0.22 22.63 -6.33
CA PHE A 649 0.35 24.09 -6.36
C PHE A 649 1.12 24.58 -5.15
N SER A 650 1.80 25.72 -5.30
CA SER A 650 2.47 26.42 -4.20
C SER A 650 2.32 27.93 -4.35
N LEU A 651 1.95 28.60 -3.26
CA LEU A 651 2.04 30.06 -3.10
C LEU A 651 3.18 30.34 -2.13
N PHE A 652 4.24 30.97 -2.60
CA PHE A 652 5.46 31.16 -1.83
C PHE A 652 6.15 32.49 -2.09
N MET A 653 7.04 32.88 -1.19
CA MET A 653 7.94 34.02 -1.36
C MET A 653 9.36 33.56 -1.60
N LYS A 654 10.00 34.14 -2.63
CA LYS A 654 11.43 33.94 -2.91
C LYS A 654 12.04 35.20 -3.53
N SER A 655 13.27 35.55 -3.12
CA SER A 655 13.99 36.75 -3.62
C SER A 655 13.16 38.01 -3.53
N GLY A 656 12.41 38.17 -2.42
CA GLY A 656 11.54 39.30 -2.14
C GLY A 656 10.24 39.40 -2.95
N LYS A 657 9.94 38.38 -3.79
CA LYS A 657 8.74 38.37 -4.64
C LYS A 657 7.75 37.29 -4.19
N LEU A 658 6.46 37.54 -4.47
CA LEU A 658 5.42 36.53 -4.36
C LEU A 658 5.34 35.72 -5.66
N HIS A 659 5.26 34.43 -5.53
CA HIS A 659 5.10 33.47 -6.62
C HIS A 659 3.89 32.58 -6.37
N TRP A 660 3.12 32.32 -7.41
CA TRP A 660 2.20 31.19 -7.49
C TRP A 660 2.69 30.25 -8.56
N GLU A 661 2.68 28.95 -8.27
CA GLU A 661 3.11 27.92 -9.20
C GLU A 661 2.14 26.76 -9.20
N HIS A 662 1.88 26.23 -10.41
CA HIS A 662 1.20 24.96 -10.60
C HIS A 662 2.14 23.98 -11.30
N ASN A 663 2.47 22.92 -10.61
CA ASN A 663 3.22 21.79 -11.12
C ASN A 663 2.27 20.84 -11.87
N TYR A 664 2.37 20.79 -13.19
CA TYR A 664 1.61 19.88 -14.03
C TYR A 664 2.42 18.61 -14.31
N TYR A 665 2.29 17.61 -13.43
CA TYR A 665 2.91 16.27 -13.52
C TYR A 665 4.44 16.26 -13.66
N ASN A 666 5.14 17.26 -13.14
CA ASN A 666 6.58 17.46 -13.30
C ASN A 666 7.02 17.62 -14.79
N GLU A 667 6.07 17.91 -15.67
CA GLU A 667 6.32 18.16 -17.11
C GLU A 667 6.36 19.66 -17.40
N VAL A 668 5.48 20.43 -16.78
CA VAL A 668 5.37 21.87 -16.98
C VAL A 668 5.08 22.56 -15.65
N HIS A 669 5.89 23.56 -15.34
CA HIS A 669 5.70 24.43 -14.19
C HIS A 669 5.13 25.78 -14.65
N TYR A 670 3.82 25.98 -14.47
CA TYR A 670 3.17 27.25 -14.75
C TYR A 670 3.40 28.18 -13.58
N ARG A 671 4.12 29.29 -13.80
CA ARG A 671 4.50 30.22 -12.72
C ARG A 671 4.06 31.64 -13.01
N VAL A 672 3.46 32.29 -12.01
CA VAL A 672 3.16 33.70 -12.01
C VAL A 672 3.92 34.35 -10.86
N SER A 673 4.64 35.43 -11.16
CA SER A 673 5.49 36.15 -10.18
C SER A 673 5.06 37.62 -10.05
N SER A 674 5.19 38.16 -8.85
CA SER A 674 4.94 39.59 -8.64
C SER A 674 5.95 40.48 -9.41
N THR A 675 5.51 41.57 -9.97
CA THR A 675 6.36 42.52 -10.71
C THR A 675 7.27 43.34 -9.79
N GLU A 676 6.85 43.50 -8.54
CA GLU A 676 7.56 44.25 -7.50
C GLU A 676 7.84 43.35 -6.27
N ALA A 677 8.81 43.78 -5.47
CA ALA A 677 9.12 43.13 -4.20
C ALA A 677 8.03 43.44 -3.16
N ILE A 678 7.79 42.47 -2.26
CA ILE A 678 6.88 42.65 -1.13
C ILE A 678 7.63 43.45 -0.04
N PRO A 679 7.11 44.59 0.38
CA PRO A 679 7.77 45.39 1.41
C PRO A 679 7.65 44.77 2.79
N PRO A 680 8.49 45.15 3.75
CA PRO A 680 8.29 44.79 5.15
C PRO A 680 6.95 45.26 5.72
N GLY A 681 6.44 44.58 6.74
CA GLY A 681 5.21 44.89 7.44
C GLY A 681 4.12 43.85 7.29
N ARG A 682 2.92 44.18 7.78
CA ARG A 682 1.77 43.30 7.75
C ARG A 682 1.00 43.44 6.44
N HIS A 683 0.80 42.31 5.77
CA HIS A 683 0.18 42.23 4.45
C HIS A 683 -0.82 41.09 4.34
N VAL A 684 -1.76 41.23 3.39
CA VAL A 684 -2.51 40.13 2.82
C VAL A 684 -1.96 39.87 1.43
N LEU A 685 -1.33 38.71 1.24
CA LEU A 685 -0.82 38.25 -0.05
C LEU A 685 -1.77 37.19 -0.60
N SER A 686 -2.24 37.33 -1.84
CA SER A 686 -3.18 36.37 -2.39
C SER A 686 -2.94 36.05 -3.86
N ALA A 687 -3.37 34.83 -4.23
CA ALA A 687 -3.52 34.38 -5.60
C ALA A 687 -5.01 34.11 -5.86
N GLU A 688 -5.59 34.82 -6.81
CA GLU A 688 -6.93 34.58 -7.34
C GLU A 688 -6.79 33.73 -8.60
N VAL A 689 -7.30 32.50 -8.59
CA VAL A 689 -7.23 31.56 -9.70
C VAL A 689 -8.60 31.43 -10.33
N ASN A 690 -8.72 31.87 -11.58
CA ASN A 690 -9.94 31.84 -12.36
C ASN A 690 -9.78 30.87 -13.52
N VAL A 691 -10.43 29.71 -13.43
CA VAL A 691 -10.41 28.69 -14.48
C VAL A 691 -11.26 29.12 -15.69
N ASP A 692 -10.89 28.66 -16.89
CA ASP A 692 -11.62 29.06 -18.13
C ASP A 692 -13.03 28.47 -18.12
N LYS A 693 -13.18 27.23 -17.64
CA LYS A 693 -14.48 26.55 -17.52
C LYS A 693 -14.55 25.81 -16.18
N GLN A 694 -15.37 26.33 -15.31
CA GLN A 694 -15.56 25.72 -13.99
C GLN A 694 -16.14 24.32 -14.11
N GLY A 695 -15.53 23.37 -13.38
CA GLY A 695 -15.88 21.96 -13.40
C GLY A 695 -15.37 21.18 -14.62
N GLU A 696 -14.76 21.82 -15.63
CA GLU A 696 -14.15 21.09 -16.74
C GLU A 696 -12.78 20.54 -16.33
N PHE A 697 -12.62 19.25 -16.52
CA PHE A 697 -11.47 18.48 -16.09
C PHE A 697 -10.17 18.90 -16.80
N GLY A 698 -9.16 19.36 -16.06
CA GLY A 698 -7.87 19.78 -16.62
C GLY A 698 -7.89 21.14 -17.34
N THR A 699 -8.94 21.93 -17.15
CA THR A 699 -9.09 23.26 -17.77
C THR A 699 -7.93 24.20 -17.44
N GLY A 700 -7.57 25.08 -18.38
CA GLY A 700 -6.67 26.19 -18.13
C GLY A 700 -7.31 27.32 -17.35
N GLY A 701 -6.56 28.40 -17.16
CA GLY A 701 -7.06 29.58 -16.42
C GLY A 701 -6.06 30.69 -16.28
N ASN A 702 -6.47 31.74 -15.55
CA ASN A 702 -5.66 32.92 -15.27
C ASN A 702 -5.45 33.07 -13.76
N VAL A 703 -4.30 33.60 -13.39
CA VAL A 703 -3.93 33.88 -12.00
C VAL A 703 -3.63 35.33 -11.84
N THR A 704 -4.20 35.95 -10.81
CA THR A 704 -3.91 37.34 -10.40
C THR A 704 -3.30 37.32 -9.00
N LEU A 705 -2.07 37.81 -8.88
CA LEU A 705 -1.40 38.00 -7.59
C LEU A 705 -1.73 39.40 -7.02
N ARG A 706 -2.02 39.46 -5.70
CA ARG A 706 -2.37 40.71 -5.05
C ARG A 706 -1.58 40.96 -3.76
N LEU A 707 -1.30 42.22 -3.51
CA LEU A 707 -0.87 42.79 -2.24
C LEU A 707 -2.03 43.66 -1.70
N GLY A 708 -2.80 43.11 -0.76
CA GLY A 708 -4.08 43.69 -0.38
C GLY A 708 -5.03 43.77 -1.57
N LYS A 709 -5.41 44.99 -1.95
CA LYS A 709 -6.28 45.23 -3.14
C LYS A 709 -5.48 45.49 -4.43
N LYS A 710 -4.18 45.71 -4.34
CA LYS A 710 -3.32 46.04 -5.49
C LYS A 710 -2.93 44.76 -6.24
N THR A 711 -3.20 44.73 -7.55
CA THR A 711 -2.65 43.71 -8.44
C THR A 711 -1.14 43.93 -8.59
N ILE A 712 -0.34 42.86 -8.34
CA ILE A 712 1.12 42.87 -8.40
C ILE A 712 1.69 41.87 -9.39
N GLY A 713 0.85 41.04 -10.01
CA GLY A 713 1.23 40.09 -11.04
C GLY A 713 0.03 39.41 -11.67
N GLU A 714 0.14 39.08 -12.94
CA GLU A 714 -0.90 38.34 -13.68
C GLU A 714 -0.21 37.35 -14.62
N GLY A 715 -0.87 36.21 -14.85
CA GLY A 715 -0.38 35.19 -15.79
C GLY A 715 -1.43 34.16 -16.08
N ARG A 716 -1.06 33.21 -16.95
CA ARG A 716 -1.93 32.16 -17.42
C ARG A 716 -1.27 30.77 -17.21
N PHE A 717 -2.09 29.78 -16.94
CA PHE A 717 -1.76 28.36 -17.04
C PHE A 717 -2.68 27.72 -18.09
N GLU A 718 -2.11 26.85 -18.93
CA GLU A 718 -2.86 26.26 -20.05
C GLU A 718 -3.59 24.98 -19.64
N LYS A 719 -3.06 24.27 -18.65
CA LYS A 719 -3.61 23.02 -18.12
C LYS A 719 -3.38 22.94 -16.63
N GLN A 720 -4.20 22.18 -15.94
CA GLN A 720 -3.97 21.81 -14.55
C GLN A 720 -4.12 20.31 -14.33
N VAL A 721 -3.55 19.81 -13.23
CA VAL A 721 -3.81 18.45 -12.76
C VAL A 721 -5.30 18.32 -12.47
N ALA A 722 -5.93 17.37 -13.09
CA ALA A 722 -7.38 17.26 -13.08
C ALA A 722 -7.94 16.47 -11.90
N GLY A 723 -7.25 15.39 -11.49
CA GLY A 723 -7.65 14.48 -10.43
C GLY A 723 -6.89 14.72 -9.12
N PHE A 724 -5.93 13.86 -8.81
CA PHE A 724 -5.10 13.99 -7.61
C PHE A 724 -3.73 14.52 -7.96
N PHE A 725 -3.18 15.39 -7.11
CA PHE A 725 -1.80 15.87 -7.25
C PHE A 725 -0.80 14.78 -6.92
N THR A 726 -1.14 13.99 -5.91
CA THR A 726 -0.24 13.01 -5.32
C THR A 726 -1.04 11.86 -4.68
N ALA A 727 -0.40 10.74 -4.51
CA ALA A 727 -0.99 9.60 -3.78
C ALA A 727 -0.97 9.80 -2.26
N ASN A 728 0.01 10.54 -1.74
CA ASN A 728 0.35 10.47 -0.31
C ASN A 728 0.88 11.78 0.30
N GLU A 729 1.26 12.78 -0.50
CA GLU A 729 1.69 14.07 0.02
C GLU A 729 0.50 14.96 0.40
N SER A 730 0.74 16.12 0.98
CA SER A 730 -0.25 16.81 1.78
C SER A 730 -0.49 18.27 1.37
N PHE A 731 -1.48 18.88 2.02
CA PHE A 731 -1.69 20.30 2.07
C PHE A 731 -0.99 20.86 3.31
N ASP A 732 -0.14 21.86 3.11
CA ASP A 732 0.71 22.43 4.15
C ASP A 732 0.65 23.96 4.17
N VAL A 733 0.86 24.56 5.35
CA VAL A 733 0.88 26.00 5.58
C VAL A 733 2.15 26.41 6.30
N GLY A 734 2.95 27.25 5.66
CA GLY A 734 4.20 27.78 6.20
C GLY A 734 5.44 26.95 5.87
N CYS A 735 5.29 25.83 5.20
CA CYS A 735 6.36 25.03 4.62
C CYS A 735 5.80 24.15 3.51
N ASP A 736 6.67 23.42 2.82
CA ASP A 736 6.34 22.37 1.84
C ASP A 736 7.02 21.08 2.29
N THR A 737 6.26 20.16 2.87
CA THR A 737 6.81 18.91 3.45
C THR A 737 7.07 17.86 2.37
N CYS A 738 7.96 16.90 2.62
CA CYS A 738 8.35 15.82 1.71
C CYS A 738 9.02 16.29 0.43
N SER A 739 8.37 16.24 -0.73
CA SER A 739 8.96 16.66 -1.99
C SER A 739 8.48 18.07 -2.40
N PRO A 740 9.35 18.86 -3.05
CA PRO A 740 8.99 20.23 -3.41
C PRO A 740 7.98 20.27 -4.57
N VAL A 741 6.97 21.15 -4.48
CA VAL A 741 6.08 21.45 -5.60
C VAL A 741 6.80 22.24 -6.70
N SER A 742 7.78 23.06 -6.34
CA SER A 742 8.48 23.97 -7.26
C SER A 742 9.95 23.64 -7.40
N GLU A 743 10.47 23.71 -8.62
CA GLU A 743 11.92 23.65 -8.91
C GLU A 743 12.74 24.82 -8.32
N LEU A 744 12.08 25.88 -7.85
CA LEU A 744 12.78 27.05 -7.31
C LEU A 744 13.27 26.88 -5.89
N TYR A 745 12.83 25.87 -5.17
CA TYR A 745 13.23 25.64 -3.78
C TYR A 745 13.39 24.13 -3.48
N GLU A 746 14.03 23.85 -2.39
CA GLU A 746 14.10 22.52 -1.81
C GLU A 746 13.18 22.47 -0.58
N SER A 747 12.52 21.35 -0.35
CA SER A 747 11.71 21.12 0.85
C SER A 747 12.60 21.06 2.10
N PRO A 748 12.12 21.53 3.25
CA PRO A 748 10.74 21.98 3.53
C PRO A 748 10.47 23.47 3.27
N PHE A 749 11.37 24.27 2.76
CA PHE A 749 11.31 25.72 2.46
C PHE A 749 10.39 26.51 3.39
N VAL A 750 10.75 26.49 4.68
CA VAL A 750 9.97 27.10 5.77
C VAL A 750 9.89 28.62 5.61
N PHE A 751 8.70 29.19 5.79
CA PHE A 751 8.51 30.66 5.72
C PHE A 751 9.22 31.34 6.86
N THR A 752 10.10 32.31 6.54
CA THR A 752 10.96 33.02 7.51
C THR A 752 10.29 34.24 8.14
N GLY A 753 9.09 34.65 7.65
CA GLY A 753 8.24 35.65 8.28
C GLY A 753 7.23 35.00 9.25
N THR A 754 6.20 35.76 9.62
CA THR A 754 5.09 35.25 10.45
C THR A 754 3.83 35.10 9.60
N ILE A 755 3.21 33.92 9.58
CA ILE A 755 1.87 33.71 9.03
C ILE A 755 0.87 33.84 10.18
N LEU A 756 -0.08 34.76 10.05
CA LEU A 756 -1.17 34.93 11.01
C LEU A 756 -2.30 33.93 10.73
N ARG A 757 -2.62 33.74 9.47
CA ARG A 757 -3.57 32.76 8.94
C ARG A 757 -3.49 32.67 7.43
N VAL A 758 -3.93 31.52 6.91
CA VAL A 758 -4.21 31.33 5.48
C VAL A 758 -5.70 31.07 5.31
N VAL A 759 -6.32 31.75 4.34
CA VAL A 759 -7.73 31.56 3.97
C VAL A 759 -7.76 30.96 2.57
N VAL A 760 -8.52 29.89 2.40
CA VAL A 760 -8.79 29.30 1.09
C VAL A 760 -10.29 29.35 0.83
N ASP A 761 -10.67 30.08 -0.21
CA ASP A 761 -12.05 30.17 -0.70
C ASP A 761 -12.16 29.44 -2.04
N ILE A 762 -13.13 28.54 -2.17
CA ILE A 762 -13.39 27.79 -3.40
C ILE A 762 -14.83 28.01 -3.85
N THR A 763 -15.05 28.01 -5.16
CA THR A 763 -16.41 27.99 -5.69
C THR A 763 -16.92 26.55 -5.74
N GLU A 764 -18.17 26.35 -5.35
CA GLU A 764 -18.79 25.03 -5.35
C GLU A 764 -18.90 24.51 -6.80
N ALA A 765 -18.18 23.41 -7.11
CA ALA A 765 -18.42 22.63 -8.33
C ALA A 765 -19.38 21.49 -8.01
N THR A 766 -20.36 21.25 -8.85
CA THR A 766 -21.23 20.08 -8.67
C THR A 766 -20.49 18.81 -9.10
N PHE A 767 -20.30 17.88 -8.19
CA PHE A 767 -19.61 16.62 -8.45
C PHE A 767 -20.27 15.75 -9.55
N LYS A 768 -21.55 15.96 -9.87
CA LYS A 768 -22.20 15.33 -11.02
C LYS A 768 -21.50 15.65 -12.33
N ASP A 769 -20.97 16.85 -12.46
CA ASP A 769 -20.24 17.27 -13.66
C ASP A 769 -18.86 16.62 -13.73
N LEU A 770 -18.18 16.42 -12.59
CA LEU A 770 -16.86 15.77 -12.51
C LEU A 770 -16.95 14.28 -12.89
N ALA A 771 -17.93 13.54 -12.40
CA ALA A 771 -18.10 12.13 -12.72
C ALA A 771 -18.45 11.91 -14.20
N ALA A 772 -19.34 12.75 -14.76
CA ALA A 772 -19.71 12.72 -16.18
C ALA A 772 -18.52 13.06 -17.10
N GLN A 773 -17.65 13.96 -16.65
CA GLN A 773 -16.44 14.36 -17.39
C GLN A 773 -15.35 13.30 -17.32
N HIS A 774 -15.14 12.64 -16.17
CA HIS A 774 -14.28 11.46 -16.08
C HIS A 774 -14.71 10.37 -17.05
N GLU A 775 -16.00 10.10 -17.15
CA GLU A 775 -16.55 9.11 -18.06
C GLU A 775 -16.39 9.53 -19.55
N ALA A 776 -16.55 10.82 -19.85
CA ALA A 776 -16.37 11.35 -21.21
C ALA A 776 -14.89 11.35 -21.64
N HIS A 777 -13.95 11.73 -20.76
CA HIS A 777 -12.51 11.67 -21.04
C HIS A 777 -12.01 10.23 -21.18
N ALA A 778 -12.48 9.32 -20.37
CA ALA A 778 -12.15 7.91 -20.48
C ALA A 778 -12.68 7.30 -21.80
N ARG A 779 -13.87 7.70 -22.26
CA ARG A 779 -14.39 7.32 -23.58
C ARG A 779 -13.56 7.91 -24.73
N LEU A 780 -13.09 9.15 -24.57
CA LEU A 780 -12.22 9.79 -25.58
C LEU A 780 -10.85 9.11 -25.65
N ALA A 781 -10.25 8.77 -24.53
CA ALA A 781 -8.99 8.04 -24.46
C ALA A 781 -9.10 6.63 -25.09
N MET A 782 -10.26 5.96 -24.96
CA MET A 782 -10.53 4.68 -25.63
C MET A 782 -10.78 4.81 -27.13
N ALA A 783 -11.31 5.95 -27.60
CA ALA A 783 -11.57 6.19 -29.02
C ALA A 783 -10.33 6.63 -29.80
N THR A 784 -9.25 7.03 -29.10
CA THR A 784 -7.97 7.47 -29.68
C THR A 784 -6.88 6.40 -29.58
N GLN A 785 -7.18 5.23 -29.03
CA GLN A 785 -6.35 4.02 -29.07
C GLN A 785 -6.85 3.06 -30.16
#